data_ff2c90d6aeb57ad9885833925406a258
#
_entry.id   ff2c90d6aeb57ad9885833925406a258
#
_cell.length_a   1.000
_cell.length_b   1.000
_cell.length_c   1.000
_cell.angle_alpha   90.00
_cell.angle_beta   90.00
_cell.angle_gamma   90.00
#
_symmetry.space_group_name_H-M   'P 1'
#
loop_
_entity.id
_entity.type
_entity.pdbx_description
1 polymer ?
#
loop_
_entity_poly.entity_id
_entity_poly.type
_entity_poly.pdbx_seq_one_letter_code
_entity_poly.pdbx_strand_id
1 'polypeptide(L)'
;MKNGRRSFVMTWVALAALLVPVCAPVAGIKLGRTQSGVANTAGGEDPPAKISADLAESARDPQARARRVRVVLQTEGQTTAALAALLRGGEVSAGRSFPGFGARVLELPLGLVEKLSSQPGVRFVSLDRETISAGHVSQTTGADAVRTSNGTNVSGLDGTGIGIAVLDSGVDRNHAAFLNKSNGLRVVYSKDFTGEGRTDDPYGHGTHVASIAAGNGRISNAAYIGVAPNANIVNLRVLNSQGTGRVSYILAALDWVLANRAAYNIKVVNLSLGTSAADSYRDDPLCQAVRRLVNAGVVVVAAAGNNGKDALGNKVYGQIHSPGNEPSALTVGAANSYGTDSRADDVVATYSSRGPTRSGRTSLLGVRQHDNLVKPDLVAPGNKIVDAAAEDNLLLAQNPSLDAGVSGSDARRMMYLNGTSMATPVAAGAAALMLQANPTLTPNLIKTLLMYTAQPISGANMLEQGAGLINVEGAVRLARLVRTDLSNTTPLGAPLLTGPAPAPQTTIAGQTFNWSQGIILGQGYATGADLVALYQKVYGVGVLVSDGVLVSDGVLVSDRGSLTLGVLVSDQIMLSSGGALGTGSVYIGMGVLVSDGVLVSDGILTRDGVLVSDGLSFALSASKKGDPTAAMPVSLDTGSDYLDY
;
A
#
# COMPACT_ATOMS: atom_id res chain seq x y z
N MET A 1 26.82 -71.88 -10.70
CA MET A 1 27.29 -72.55 -9.48
C MET A 1 26.82 -71.74 -8.30
N LYS A 2 25.97 -72.38 -7.48
CA LYS A 2 25.63 -72.14 -6.02
C LYS A 2 25.38 -70.71 -5.55
N ASN A 3 24.12 -70.34 -5.40
CA ASN A 3 23.23 -70.44 -4.20
C ASN A 3 23.75 -69.73 -2.92
N GLY A 4 22.93 -68.84 -2.41
CA GLY A 4 23.01 -68.24 -1.08
C GLY A 4 21.86 -67.33 -0.75
N ARG A 5 20.62 -67.89 -0.65
CA ARG A 5 19.49 -67.21 0.01
C ARG A 5 19.76 -67.17 1.52
N ARG A 6 19.60 -66.03 2.14
CA ARG A 6 19.32 -65.91 3.58
C ARG A 6 18.08 -65.08 3.83
N SER A 7 17.03 -65.80 4.22
CA SER A 7 15.84 -65.27 4.90
C SER A 7 16.21 -64.59 6.20
N PHE A 8 15.62 -63.42 6.47
CA PHE A 8 15.53 -62.88 7.82
C PHE A 8 14.10 -62.81 8.24
N VAL A 9 13.81 -63.51 9.32
CA VAL A 9 12.52 -63.68 9.97
C VAL A 9 12.15 -62.38 10.71
N MET A 10 10.96 -61.95 10.47
CA MET A 10 10.31 -60.85 11.20
C MET A 10 9.77 -61.38 12.55
N THR A 11 10.29 -60.92 13.66
CA THR A 11 9.74 -61.19 14.97
C THR A 11 8.88 -59.98 15.43
N TRP A 12 7.58 -60.18 15.51
CA TRP A 12 6.63 -59.24 16.10
C TRP A 12 6.71 -59.40 17.64
N VAL A 13 6.99 -58.29 18.32
CA VAL A 13 6.72 -58.21 19.77
C VAL A 13 5.60 -57.23 19.97
N ALA A 14 4.46 -57.80 20.34
CA ALA A 14 3.30 -57.03 20.82
C ALA A 14 3.55 -56.56 22.23
N LEU A 15 3.43 -55.29 22.51
CA LEU A 15 3.35 -54.76 23.86
C LEU A 15 1.98 -54.12 24.06
N ALA A 16 1.22 -54.75 24.96
CA ALA A 16 -0.14 -54.40 25.30
C ALA A 16 -0.22 -53.13 26.15
N ALA A 17 -1.30 -52.43 25.96
CA ALA A 17 -1.71 -51.24 26.67
C ALA A 17 -1.92 -51.41 28.16
N LEU A 18 -1.55 -50.41 28.92
CA LEU A 18 -2.15 -50.12 30.22
C LEU A 18 -2.48 -48.62 30.31
N LEU A 19 -3.75 -48.33 30.10
CA LEU A 19 -4.37 -47.07 30.40
C LEU A 19 -4.67 -47.00 31.90
N VAL A 20 -4.15 -46.00 32.56
CA VAL A 20 -4.67 -45.56 33.87
C VAL A 20 -4.78 -44.03 33.79
N PRO A 21 -5.98 -43.45 33.99
CA PRO A 21 -6.12 -42.01 34.07
C PRO A 21 -5.88 -41.55 35.51
N VAL A 22 -4.86 -40.74 35.73
CA VAL A 22 -4.73 -39.99 36.97
C VAL A 22 -5.17 -38.56 36.69
N CYS A 23 -6.38 -38.24 37.09
CA CYS A 23 -6.84 -36.88 37.29
C CYS A 23 -6.26 -36.33 38.57
N ALA A 24 -5.47 -35.27 38.50
CA ALA A 24 -5.22 -34.37 39.61
C ALA A 24 -5.49 -32.94 39.15
N PRO A 25 -6.24 -32.12 39.89
CA PRO A 25 -6.61 -30.79 39.47
C PRO A 25 -5.44 -29.82 39.72
N VAL A 26 -4.97 -29.17 38.66
CA VAL A 26 -4.09 -28.01 38.77
C VAL A 26 -4.96 -26.80 39.08
N ALA A 27 -4.69 -26.17 40.22
CA ALA A 27 -5.37 -24.96 40.67
C ALA A 27 -5.25 -23.85 39.64
N GLY A 28 -6.42 -23.42 39.14
CA GLY A 28 -6.52 -22.29 38.23
C GLY A 28 -6.23 -20.97 38.92
N ILE A 29 -5.27 -20.24 38.41
CA ILE A 29 -5.09 -18.82 38.71
C ILE A 29 -6.26 -18.07 38.06
N LYS A 30 -7.21 -17.59 38.85
CA LYS A 30 -8.28 -16.69 38.42
C LYS A 30 -7.69 -15.33 38.11
N LEU A 31 -7.54 -15.01 36.84
CA LEU A 31 -7.51 -13.63 36.36
C LEU A 31 -8.93 -13.07 36.50
N GLY A 32 -9.08 -12.15 37.43
CA GLY A 32 -10.34 -11.47 37.68
C GLY A 32 -10.79 -10.65 36.46
N ARG A 33 -11.72 -11.20 35.74
CA ARG A 33 -12.60 -10.42 34.86
C ARG A 33 -13.74 -9.93 35.75
N THR A 34 -13.75 -8.66 36.07
CA THR A 34 -14.93 -7.99 36.61
C THR A 34 -15.98 -7.94 35.49
N GLN A 35 -16.76 -9.01 35.40
CA GLN A 35 -18.09 -8.92 34.78
C GLN A 35 -18.99 -8.26 35.83
N SER A 36 -19.34 -7.01 35.58
CA SER A 36 -20.54 -6.43 36.17
C SER A 36 -21.72 -7.26 35.66
N GLY A 37 -22.29 -8.04 36.55
CA GLY A 37 -23.49 -8.80 36.28
C GLY A 37 -24.63 -7.84 35.93
N VAL A 38 -25.04 -7.83 34.68
CA VAL A 38 -26.34 -7.32 34.29
C VAL A 38 -27.30 -8.49 34.43
N ALA A 39 -28.16 -8.39 35.41
CA ALA A 39 -29.30 -9.24 35.55
C ALA A 39 -30.16 -9.16 34.28
N ASN A 40 -30.41 -10.32 33.67
CA ASN A 40 -31.37 -10.46 32.58
C ASN A 40 -32.78 -10.20 33.16
N THR A 41 -33.27 -8.97 33.06
CA THR A 41 -34.67 -8.67 33.15
C THR A 41 -35.21 -8.45 31.75
N ALA A 42 -36.32 -9.09 31.46
CA ALA A 42 -37.01 -9.13 30.18
C ALA A 42 -37.17 -7.76 29.49
N GLY A 43 -36.84 -7.70 28.20
CA GLY A 43 -37.53 -6.95 27.15
C GLY A 43 -37.75 -5.45 27.40
N GLY A 44 -36.70 -4.65 27.32
CA GLY A 44 -36.76 -3.23 27.04
C GLY A 44 -35.46 -2.85 26.36
N GLU A 45 -35.48 -2.61 25.05
CA GLU A 45 -34.37 -1.94 24.38
C GLU A 45 -34.20 -0.58 25.05
N ASP A 46 -33.01 -0.30 25.61
CA ASP A 46 -32.68 1.04 26.04
C ASP A 46 -32.89 2.00 24.86
N PRO A 47 -33.61 3.13 25.07
CA PRO A 47 -33.85 4.05 23.98
C PRO A 47 -32.50 4.50 23.40
N PRO A 48 -32.34 4.50 22.05
CA PRO A 48 -31.07 4.82 21.41
C PRO A 48 -30.58 6.20 21.88
N ALA A 49 -29.27 6.30 22.14
CA ALA A 49 -28.67 7.54 22.59
C ALA A 49 -28.99 8.68 21.60
N LYS A 50 -29.60 9.76 22.06
CA LYS A 50 -30.03 10.90 21.24
C LYS A 50 -28.89 11.89 20.91
N ILE A 51 -27.64 11.56 21.25
CA ILE A 51 -26.45 12.40 21.05
C ILE A 51 -25.39 11.57 20.33
N SER A 52 -24.73 12.17 19.34
CA SER A 52 -23.60 11.50 18.69
C SER A 52 -22.44 11.26 19.68
N ALA A 53 -21.70 10.15 19.49
CA ALA A 53 -20.68 9.70 20.44
C ALA A 53 -19.60 10.76 20.73
N ASP A 54 -19.10 11.42 19.69
CA ASP A 54 -18.10 12.50 19.77
C ASP A 54 -18.60 13.75 20.52
N LEU A 55 -19.87 14.10 20.30
CA LEU A 55 -20.51 15.21 21.03
C LEU A 55 -20.76 14.84 22.49
N ALA A 56 -21.18 13.60 22.76
CA ALA A 56 -21.36 13.08 24.11
C ALA A 56 -20.04 13.03 24.89
N GLU A 57 -18.95 12.61 24.25
CA GLU A 57 -17.62 12.61 24.84
C GLU A 57 -17.17 14.05 25.19
N SER A 58 -17.32 14.99 24.25
CA SER A 58 -17.01 16.40 24.47
C SER A 58 -17.85 17.02 25.59
N ALA A 59 -19.13 16.67 25.73
CA ALA A 59 -20.04 17.19 26.74
C ALA A 59 -19.75 16.70 28.17
N ARG A 60 -19.01 15.59 28.31
CA ARG A 60 -18.56 15.05 29.60
C ARG A 60 -17.42 15.83 30.24
N ASP A 61 -16.69 16.62 29.45
CA ASP A 61 -15.59 17.45 29.99
C ASP A 61 -16.14 18.65 30.79
N PRO A 62 -15.95 18.69 32.12
CA PRO A 62 -16.47 19.79 32.95
C PRO A 62 -15.85 21.15 32.59
N GLN A 63 -14.60 21.17 32.08
CA GLN A 63 -13.88 22.39 31.72
C GLN A 63 -14.34 22.96 30.38
N ALA A 64 -14.92 22.12 29.52
CA ALA A 64 -15.41 22.51 28.20
C ALA A 64 -16.86 22.98 28.18
N ARG A 65 -17.61 22.95 29.30
CA ARG A 65 -19.05 23.24 29.35
C ARG A 65 -19.45 24.60 28.78
N ALA A 66 -18.62 25.61 28.95
CA ALA A 66 -18.85 26.95 28.40
C ALA A 66 -18.47 27.09 26.93
N ARG A 67 -17.72 26.14 26.37
CA ARG A 67 -17.30 26.15 24.96
C ARG A 67 -18.54 26.06 24.07
N ARG A 68 -18.67 26.98 23.15
CA ARG A 68 -19.74 26.95 22.14
C ARG A 68 -19.43 25.91 21.07
N VAL A 69 -20.45 25.17 20.71
CA VAL A 69 -20.38 24.16 19.65
C VAL A 69 -21.53 24.36 18.68
N ARG A 70 -21.25 24.04 17.43
CA ARG A 70 -22.23 24.05 16.36
C ARG A 70 -22.74 22.62 16.16
N VAL A 71 -24.08 22.45 16.24
CA VAL A 71 -24.73 21.15 16.19
C VAL A 71 -25.87 21.14 15.17
N VAL A 72 -26.16 19.95 14.63
CA VAL A 72 -27.36 19.67 13.86
C VAL A 72 -28.38 19.02 14.78
N LEU A 73 -29.47 19.72 15.08
CA LEU A 73 -30.62 19.21 15.80
C LEU A 73 -31.60 18.57 14.82
N GLN A 74 -31.95 17.31 15.01
CA GLN A 74 -33.03 16.62 14.31
C GLN A 74 -34.25 16.49 15.22
N THR A 75 -35.43 16.81 14.71
CA THR A 75 -36.67 16.76 15.45
C THR A 75 -37.71 15.88 14.77
N GLU A 76 -38.56 15.23 15.56
CA GLU A 76 -39.72 14.48 15.11
C GLU A 76 -41.00 15.19 15.54
N GLY A 77 -41.94 15.36 14.61
CA GLY A 77 -43.20 16.02 14.85
C GLY A 77 -43.11 17.54 15.10
N GLN A 78 -44.08 18.11 15.80
CA GLN A 78 -44.12 19.53 16.08
C GLN A 78 -43.18 19.90 17.24
N THR A 79 -42.52 21.07 17.10
CA THR A 79 -41.66 21.60 18.16
C THR A 79 -42.49 21.88 19.44
N THR A 80 -42.15 21.19 20.51
CA THR A 80 -42.84 21.37 21.79
C THR A 80 -42.61 22.78 22.40
N ALA A 81 -43.50 23.25 23.26
CA ALA A 81 -43.34 24.53 23.93
C ALA A 81 -42.04 24.63 24.74
N ALA A 82 -41.63 23.52 25.39
CA ALA A 82 -40.36 23.42 26.13
C ALA A 82 -39.14 23.55 25.24
N LEU A 83 -39.12 22.83 24.10
CA LEU A 83 -38.06 22.95 23.11
C LEU A 83 -38.02 24.35 22.49
N ALA A 84 -39.17 24.91 22.15
CA ALA A 84 -39.27 26.28 21.63
C ALA A 84 -38.77 27.34 22.63
N ALA A 85 -39.00 27.15 23.93
CA ALA A 85 -38.47 28.03 24.98
C ALA A 85 -36.94 27.92 25.08
N LEU A 86 -36.38 26.70 25.02
CA LEU A 86 -34.94 26.47 25.03
C LEU A 86 -34.26 27.11 23.83
N LEU A 87 -34.84 26.96 22.64
CA LEU A 87 -34.32 27.53 21.40
C LEU A 87 -34.38 29.05 21.32
N ARG A 88 -35.27 29.71 22.11
CA ARG A 88 -35.37 31.16 22.23
C ARG A 88 -34.50 31.72 23.36
N GLY A 89 -33.91 30.86 24.19
CA GLY A 89 -32.98 31.26 25.24
C GLY A 89 -31.74 31.93 24.65
N GLY A 90 -31.26 33.03 25.30
CA GLY A 90 -30.13 33.82 24.77
C GLY A 90 -28.80 33.08 24.61
N GLU A 91 -28.70 31.86 25.11
CA GLU A 91 -27.50 31.04 25.00
C GLU A 91 -27.47 30.18 23.73
N VAL A 92 -28.59 30.03 23.01
CA VAL A 92 -28.72 29.25 21.78
C VAL A 92 -28.88 30.21 20.60
N SER A 93 -27.94 30.13 19.65
CA SER A 93 -28.04 30.84 18.39
C SER A 93 -28.59 29.90 17.31
N ALA A 94 -29.69 30.29 16.68
CA ALA A 94 -30.32 29.50 15.62
C ALA A 94 -29.63 29.81 14.28
N GLY A 95 -29.13 28.72 13.62
CA GLY A 95 -28.62 28.77 12.27
C GLY A 95 -29.65 28.34 11.21
N ARG A 96 -29.18 27.79 10.10
CA ARG A 96 -30.03 27.38 8.97
C ARG A 96 -30.98 26.23 9.34
N SER A 97 -32.21 26.32 8.86
CA SER A 97 -33.24 25.28 9.04
C SER A 97 -33.46 24.52 7.75
N PHE A 98 -33.69 23.22 7.89
CA PHE A 98 -33.94 22.25 6.80
C PHE A 98 -35.30 21.55 7.05
N PRO A 99 -36.44 22.22 6.77
CA PRO A 99 -37.75 21.68 7.12
C PRO A 99 -38.04 20.31 6.49
N GLY A 100 -37.55 20.05 5.27
CA GLY A 100 -37.72 18.76 4.57
C GLY A 100 -37.07 17.58 5.27
N PHE A 101 -36.12 17.82 6.19
CA PHE A 101 -35.40 16.79 6.94
C PHE A 101 -35.70 16.86 8.44
N GLY A 102 -36.58 17.75 8.91
CA GLY A 102 -36.82 17.98 10.32
C GLY A 102 -35.56 18.41 11.07
N ALA A 103 -34.63 19.10 10.41
CA ALA A 103 -33.34 19.43 10.96
C ALA A 103 -33.06 20.93 10.98
N ARG A 104 -32.23 21.40 11.94
CA ARG A 104 -31.71 22.75 11.97
C ARG A 104 -30.34 22.83 12.63
N VAL A 105 -29.54 23.77 12.20
CA VAL A 105 -28.26 24.08 12.82
C VAL A 105 -28.46 24.98 14.02
N LEU A 106 -27.77 24.68 15.10
CA LEU A 106 -27.74 25.50 16.33
C LEU A 106 -26.29 25.70 16.75
N GLU A 107 -26.03 26.82 17.41
CA GLU A 107 -24.79 27.07 18.11
C GLU A 107 -25.10 27.35 19.60
N LEU A 108 -24.56 26.53 20.50
CA LEU A 108 -24.87 26.53 21.92
C LEU A 108 -23.66 26.10 22.76
N PRO A 109 -23.61 26.44 24.06
CA PRO A 109 -22.62 25.88 24.97
C PRO A 109 -22.77 24.36 25.11
N LEU A 110 -21.65 23.65 25.20
CA LEU A 110 -21.61 22.19 25.40
C LEU A 110 -22.45 21.72 26.58
N GLY A 111 -22.47 22.47 27.66
CA GLY A 111 -23.29 22.16 28.85
C GLY A 111 -24.80 22.13 28.62
N LEU A 112 -25.30 22.66 27.49
CA LEU A 112 -26.73 22.62 27.13
C LEU A 112 -27.11 21.44 26.23
N VAL A 113 -26.13 20.69 25.71
CA VAL A 113 -26.37 19.59 24.76
C VAL A 113 -27.25 18.50 25.36
N GLU A 114 -26.96 18.04 26.59
CA GLU A 114 -27.74 17.03 27.27
C GLU A 114 -29.19 17.53 27.55
N LYS A 115 -29.34 18.77 27.97
CA LYS A 115 -30.65 19.39 28.19
C LYS A 115 -31.44 19.50 26.88
N LEU A 116 -30.76 19.79 25.77
CA LEU A 116 -31.37 19.85 24.45
C LEU A 116 -31.83 18.45 23.98
N SER A 117 -30.97 17.46 24.10
CA SER A 117 -31.28 16.09 23.64
C SER A 117 -32.39 15.42 24.44
N SER A 118 -32.56 15.78 25.71
CA SER A 118 -33.61 15.25 26.58
C SER A 118 -35.01 15.84 26.30
N GLN A 119 -35.11 16.88 25.46
CA GLN A 119 -36.40 17.49 25.16
C GLN A 119 -37.31 16.54 24.35
N PRO A 120 -38.62 16.49 24.66
CA PRO A 120 -39.59 15.79 23.84
C PRO A 120 -39.59 16.33 22.40
N GLY A 121 -39.68 15.43 21.42
CA GLY A 121 -39.63 15.79 19.99
C GLY A 121 -38.21 15.97 19.44
N VAL A 122 -37.16 15.84 20.24
CA VAL A 122 -35.78 15.73 19.74
C VAL A 122 -35.50 14.28 19.41
N ARG A 123 -35.16 14.06 18.15
CA ARG A 123 -34.74 12.75 17.62
C ARG A 123 -33.25 12.51 17.87
N PHE A 124 -32.40 13.44 17.43
CA PHE A 124 -30.96 13.30 17.52
C PHE A 124 -30.26 14.67 17.52
N VAL A 125 -29.10 14.73 18.18
CA VAL A 125 -28.20 15.90 18.18
C VAL A 125 -26.81 15.42 17.81
N SER A 126 -26.23 15.96 16.74
CA SER A 126 -24.86 15.69 16.30
C SER A 126 -24.06 16.96 16.15
N LEU A 127 -22.73 16.86 16.18
CA LEU A 127 -21.90 17.99 15.75
C LEU A 127 -22.24 18.36 14.29
N ASP A 128 -22.26 19.65 13.98
CA ASP A 128 -22.21 20.16 12.61
C ASP A 128 -20.74 20.10 12.17
N ARG A 129 -20.34 18.89 11.75
CA ARG A 129 -18.95 18.62 11.37
C ARG A 129 -18.62 19.36 10.09
N GLU A 130 -17.41 19.89 10.04
CA GLU A 130 -16.87 20.36 8.77
C GLU A 130 -16.76 19.18 7.81
N THR A 131 -17.45 19.27 6.68
CA THR A 131 -17.24 18.39 5.56
C THR A 131 -16.04 18.95 4.79
N ILE A 132 -14.89 18.38 5.02
CA ILE A 132 -13.72 18.64 4.19
C ILE A 132 -13.96 17.85 2.90
N SER A 133 -13.85 18.52 1.75
CA SER A 133 -13.65 17.84 0.46
C SER A 133 -12.26 17.21 0.51
N ALA A 134 -12.16 16.05 1.12
CA ALA A 134 -10.91 15.35 1.26
C ALA A 134 -10.55 14.74 -0.08
N GLY A 135 -9.36 15.02 -0.55
CA GLY A 135 -8.70 14.19 -1.53
C GLY A 135 -8.46 12.84 -0.88
N HIS A 136 -9.41 11.95 -1.04
CA HIS A 136 -9.41 10.63 -0.40
C HIS A 136 -8.04 9.93 -0.50
N VAL A 137 -7.43 9.87 -1.70
CA VAL A 137 -6.11 9.23 -1.91
C VAL A 137 -5.02 9.92 -1.10
N SER A 138 -4.97 11.23 -1.08
CA SER A 138 -3.90 11.97 -0.38
C SER A 138 -4.04 11.89 1.13
N GLN A 139 -5.25 11.82 1.64
CA GLN A 139 -5.52 11.70 3.07
C GLN A 139 -5.25 10.28 3.58
N THR A 140 -5.85 9.26 2.96
CA THR A 140 -5.67 7.86 3.40
C THR A 140 -4.22 7.38 3.29
N THR A 141 -3.43 7.93 2.34
CA THR A 141 -2.00 7.61 2.22
C THR A 141 -1.09 8.38 3.19
N GLY A 142 -1.61 9.42 3.85
CA GLY A 142 -0.83 10.33 4.69
C GLY A 142 -0.02 11.37 3.91
N ALA A 143 -0.27 11.54 2.60
CA ALA A 143 0.40 12.56 1.80
C ALA A 143 0.05 13.99 2.28
N ASP A 144 -1.18 14.22 2.73
CA ASP A 144 -1.60 15.51 3.28
C ASP A 144 -0.80 15.89 4.54
N ALA A 145 -0.49 14.93 5.39
CA ALA A 145 0.27 15.17 6.61
C ALA A 145 1.70 15.69 6.34
N VAL A 146 2.29 15.33 5.18
CA VAL A 146 3.64 15.79 4.81
C VAL A 146 3.62 17.06 3.96
N ARG A 147 2.47 17.44 3.40
CA ARG A 147 2.28 18.68 2.65
C ARG A 147 1.89 19.85 3.54
N THR A 148 1.15 19.61 4.61
CA THR A 148 0.71 20.65 5.54
C THR A 148 1.78 20.96 6.58
N SER A 149 2.02 22.24 6.81
CA SER A 149 2.90 22.75 7.88
C SER A 149 2.09 22.86 9.17
N ASN A 150 2.15 21.87 10.03
CA ASN A 150 1.56 21.94 11.37
C ASN A 150 2.56 22.59 12.33
N GLY A 151 2.70 23.89 12.32
CA GLY A 151 3.36 24.76 13.32
C GLY A 151 4.69 24.35 13.98
N THR A 152 4.97 23.07 14.08
CA THR A 152 6.19 22.48 14.67
C THR A 152 7.03 21.69 13.69
N ASN A 153 6.49 21.32 12.52
CA ASN A 153 7.23 20.62 11.47
C ASN A 153 7.10 21.39 10.16
N VAL A 154 8.21 21.89 9.66
CA VAL A 154 8.33 22.49 8.33
C VAL A 154 8.17 21.36 7.29
N SER A 155 6.94 20.99 6.98
CA SER A 155 6.72 19.94 6.00
C SER A 155 6.68 20.49 4.59
N GLY A 156 5.87 21.29 4.17
CA GLY A 156 5.85 21.96 2.86
C GLY A 156 6.32 21.14 1.62
N LEU A 157 6.33 19.80 1.72
CA LEU A 157 6.77 18.92 0.65
C LEU A 157 5.62 18.75 -0.35
N ASP A 158 5.91 19.05 -1.61
CA ASP A 158 4.91 19.02 -2.68
C ASP A 158 5.46 18.45 -4.01
N GLY A 159 6.69 17.92 -3.98
CA GLY A 159 7.38 17.39 -5.15
C GLY A 159 8.12 18.44 -5.98
N THR A 160 8.15 19.71 -5.53
CA THR A 160 8.89 20.78 -6.25
C THR A 160 10.31 20.36 -6.58
N GLY A 161 10.70 20.57 -7.83
CA GLY A 161 12.04 20.26 -8.32
C GLY A 161 12.25 18.82 -8.79
N ILE A 162 11.30 17.91 -8.55
CA ILE A 162 11.40 16.51 -8.97
C ILE A 162 10.66 16.28 -10.29
N GLY A 163 11.32 15.62 -11.25
CA GLY A 163 10.71 15.17 -12.50
C GLY A 163 10.19 13.73 -12.36
N ILE A 164 8.92 13.52 -12.70
CA ILE A 164 8.28 12.21 -12.84
C ILE A 164 8.06 11.94 -14.33
N ALA A 165 8.71 10.92 -14.89
CA ALA A 165 8.43 10.48 -16.25
C ALA A 165 7.25 9.49 -16.22
N VAL A 166 6.18 9.81 -16.93
CA VAL A 166 4.98 8.98 -17.09
C VAL A 166 5.04 8.33 -18.46
N LEU A 167 5.21 7.02 -18.50
CA LEU A 167 5.21 6.22 -19.71
C LEU A 167 3.82 5.58 -19.86
N ASP A 168 2.96 6.20 -20.70
CA ASP A 168 1.55 5.84 -20.79
C ASP A 168 0.95 6.20 -22.16
N SER A 169 -0.36 6.43 -22.25
CA SER A 169 -1.11 6.77 -23.46
C SER A 169 -1.01 8.24 -23.89
N GLY A 170 -0.27 9.05 -23.16
CA GLY A 170 -0.15 10.48 -23.35
C GLY A 170 -0.58 11.25 -22.11
N VAL A 171 -0.55 12.59 -22.17
CA VAL A 171 -1.06 13.48 -21.14
C VAL A 171 -1.71 14.70 -21.79
N ASP A 172 -2.95 15.00 -21.44
CA ASP A 172 -3.58 16.27 -21.75
C ASP A 172 -2.93 17.39 -20.93
N ARG A 173 -1.90 18.00 -21.50
CA ARG A 173 -1.11 19.03 -20.83
C ARG A 173 -1.90 20.29 -20.48
N ASN A 174 -3.04 20.52 -21.14
CA ASN A 174 -3.88 21.71 -20.98
C ASN A 174 -4.89 21.55 -19.85
N HIS A 175 -5.08 20.32 -19.34
CA HIS A 175 -5.97 20.08 -18.22
C HIS A 175 -5.54 20.87 -16.99
N ALA A 176 -6.49 21.47 -16.27
CA ALA A 176 -6.24 22.36 -15.13
C ALA A 176 -5.39 21.73 -14.01
N ALA A 177 -5.41 20.41 -13.88
CA ALA A 177 -4.62 19.67 -12.90
C ALA A 177 -3.10 19.81 -13.10
N PHE A 178 -2.64 20.20 -14.29
CA PHE A 178 -1.21 20.29 -14.62
C PHE A 178 -0.65 21.70 -14.68
N LEU A 179 -1.40 22.68 -14.24
CA LEU A 179 -0.94 24.06 -14.16
C LEU A 179 -0.21 24.32 -12.81
N ASN A 180 0.86 25.10 -12.83
CA ASN A 180 1.50 25.59 -11.61
C ASN A 180 0.75 26.80 -11.02
N LYS A 181 1.20 27.32 -9.87
CA LYS A 181 0.57 28.48 -9.19
C LYS A 181 0.44 29.72 -10.08
N SER A 182 1.30 29.87 -11.07
CA SER A 182 1.32 31.00 -12.01
C SER A 182 0.66 30.66 -13.36
N ASN A 183 -0.12 29.60 -13.45
CA ASN A 183 -0.73 29.06 -14.67
C ASN A 183 0.26 28.57 -15.74
N GLY A 184 1.53 28.39 -15.40
CA GLY A 184 2.51 27.74 -16.26
C GLY A 184 2.31 26.21 -16.27
N LEU A 185 2.75 25.57 -17.34
CA LEU A 185 2.64 24.12 -17.51
C LEU A 185 3.67 23.39 -16.66
N ARG A 186 3.25 22.30 -15.99
CA ARG A 186 4.13 21.36 -15.29
C ARG A 186 4.41 20.09 -16.11
N VAL A 187 3.72 19.90 -17.25
CA VAL A 187 4.15 18.95 -18.28
C VAL A 187 5.26 19.63 -19.06
N VAL A 188 6.51 19.44 -18.61
CA VAL A 188 7.69 20.20 -19.09
C VAL A 188 8.27 19.65 -20.38
N TYR A 189 7.93 18.40 -20.72
CA TYR A 189 8.34 17.76 -21.96
C TYR A 189 7.33 16.68 -22.36
N SER A 190 7.15 16.49 -23.68
CA SER A 190 6.30 15.44 -24.23
C SER A 190 6.93 14.83 -25.47
N LYS A 191 6.88 13.48 -25.59
CA LYS A 191 7.37 12.76 -26.76
C LYS A 191 6.52 11.53 -27.06
N ASP A 192 6.24 11.32 -28.34
CA ASP A 192 5.57 10.13 -28.85
C ASP A 192 6.59 9.06 -29.30
N PHE A 193 6.36 7.82 -28.89
CA PHE A 193 7.10 6.64 -29.31
C PHE A 193 6.23 5.63 -30.05
N THR A 194 4.92 5.92 -30.20
CA THR A 194 3.97 5.01 -30.87
C THR A 194 4.01 5.15 -32.39
N GLY A 195 4.49 6.30 -32.88
CA GLY A 195 4.49 6.65 -34.29
C GLY A 195 3.19 7.32 -34.78
N GLU A 196 2.24 7.63 -33.88
CA GLU A 196 1.00 8.36 -34.25
C GLU A 196 1.22 9.88 -34.39
N GLY A 197 2.40 10.40 -34.02
CA GLY A 197 2.77 11.79 -34.19
C GLY A 197 2.06 12.77 -33.26
N ARG A 198 1.52 12.30 -32.15
CA ARG A 198 0.78 13.10 -31.15
C ARG A 198 1.23 12.74 -29.72
N THR A 199 1.09 13.68 -28.79
CA THR A 199 1.52 13.50 -27.39
C THR A 199 0.43 13.74 -26.35
N ASP A 200 -0.74 14.20 -26.79
CA ASP A 200 -1.96 14.25 -26.00
C ASP A 200 -2.47 12.84 -25.67
N ASP A 201 -3.58 12.72 -24.96
CA ASP A 201 -4.06 11.45 -24.44
C ASP A 201 -5.45 11.08 -25.01
N PRO A 202 -5.52 10.59 -26.26
CA PRO A 202 -6.78 10.20 -26.86
C PRO A 202 -7.40 8.94 -26.25
N TYR A 203 -6.64 8.17 -25.47
CA TYR A 203 -7.16 7.02 -24.75
C TYR A 203 -7.76 7.43 -23.39
N GLY A 204 -7.09 8.33 -22.65
CA GLY A 204 -7.55 8.86 -21.38
C GLY A 204 -6.88 8.32 -20.13
N HIS A 205 -6.09 7.26 -20.24
CA HIS A 205 -5.46 6.60 -19.08
C HIS A 205 -4.26 7.38 -18.54
N GLY A 206 -3.38 7.87 -19.40
CA GLY A 206 -2.13 8.50 -18.96
C GLY A 206 -2.33 9.85 -18.27
N THR A 207 -3.35 10.62 -18.68
CA THR A 207 -3.76 11.88 -18.01
C THR A 207 -4.21 11.60 -16.58
N HIS A 208 -5.04 10.58 -16.39
CA HIS A 208 -5.50 10.15 -15.07
C HIS A 208 -4.33 9.72 -14.19
N VAL A 209 -3.45 8.86 -14.70
CA VAL A 209 -2.23 8.40 -14.01
C VAL A 209 -1.31 9.56 -13.61
N ALA A 210 -1.04 10.48 -14.54
CA ALA A 210 -0.20 11.64 -14.28
C ALA A 210 -0.78 12.56 -13.19
N SER A 211 -2.10 12.69 -13.16
CA SER A 211 -2.79 13.53 -12.18
C SER A 211 -2.80 12.91 -10.77
N ILE A 212 -2.96 11.59 -10.62
CA ILE A 212 -2.79 10.91 -9.32
C ILE A 212 -1.39 11.17 -8.75
N ALA A 213 -0.35 11.09 -9.59
CA ALA A 213 1.01 11.36 -9.14
C ALA A 213 1.22 12.82 -8.76
N ALA A 214 0.73 13.78 -9.59
CA ALA A 214 1.13 15.17 -9.53
C ALA A 214 0.04 16.20 -9.87
N GLY A 215 -1.24 15.88 -9.77
CA GLY A 215 -2.34 16.83 -9.92
C GLY A 215 -2.30 17.94 -8.86
N ASN A 216 -2.56 19.20 -9.28
CA ASN A 216 -2.32 20.40 -8.45
C ASN A 216 -3.45 20.75 -7.46
N GLY A 217 -4.52 19.96 -7.40
CA GLY A 217 -5.65 20.20 -6.51
C GLY A 217 -6.54 21.41 -6.82
N ARG A 218 -6.42 22.03 -8.00
CA ARG A 218 -7.23 23.22 -8.38
C ARG A 218 -8.70 22.91 -8.65
N ILE A 219 -9.04 21.65 -8.71
CA ILE A 219 -10.39 21.18 -8.99
C ILE A 219 -11.04 20.78 -7.67
N SER A 220 -12.28 21.22 -7.45
CA SER A 220 -13.09 20.90 -6.27
C SER A 220 -12.36 21.12 -4.93
N ASN A 221 -11.68 22.27 -4.78
CA ASN A 221 -10.99 22.66 -3.54
C ASN A 221 -10.00 21.59 -3.03
N ALA A 222 -9.17 21.08 -3.92
CA ALA A 222 -8.15 20.05 -3.66
C ALA A 222 -8.70 18.65 -3.35
N ALA A 223 -9.97 18.36 -3.61
CA ALA A 223 -10.54 17.03 -3.42
C ALA A 223 -9.79 15.93 -4.20
N TYR A 224 -9.20 16.30 -5.34
CA TYR A 224 -8.48 15.38 -6.23
C TYR A 224 -7.04 15.84 -6.43
N ILE A 225 -6.36 16.13 -5.32
CA ILE A 225 -4.96 16.56 -5.36
C ILE A 225 -4.06 15.33 -5.47
N GLY A 226 -3.14 15.35 -6.42
CA GLY A 226 -2.12 14.31 -6.56
C GLY A 226 -1.17 14.28 -5.36
N VAL A 227 -0.43 13.18 -5.24
CA VAL A 227 0.47 12.94 -4.09
C VAL A 227 1.60 13.97 -4.03
N ALA A 228 2.21 14.32 -5.17
CA ALA A 228 3.30 15.30 -5.31
C ALA A 228 2.88 16.46 -6.25
N PRO A 229 1.99 17.38 -5.80
CA PRO A 229 1.24 18.27 -6.68
C PRO A 229 2.06 19.36 -7.38
N ASN A 230 3.34 19.52 -7.07
CA ASN A 230 4.25 20.43 -7.74
C ASN A 230 5.42 19.73 -8.44
N ALA A 231 5.41 18.38 -8.52
CA ALA A 231 6.38 17.68 -9.35
C ALA A 231 6.18 18.01 -10.84
N ASN A 232 7.26 18.06 -11.58
CA ASN A 232 7.24 18.21 -13.03
C ASN A 232 6.90 16.86 -13.68
N ILE A 233 6.14 16.90 -14.77
CA ILE A 233 5.75 15.72 -15.53
C ILE A 233 6.52 15.71 -16.84
N VAL A 234 7.14 14.58 -17.16
CA VAL A 234 7.71 14.25 -18.45
C VAL A 234 6.82 13.21 -19.09
N ASN A 235 6.06 13.60 -20.09
CA ASN A 235 5.10 12.77 -20.80
C ASN A 235 5.79 11.99 -21.92
N LEU A 236 5.82 10.67 -21.81
CA LEU A 236 6.41 9.76 -22.80
C LEU A 236 5.33 8.79 -23.26
N ARG A 237 4.72 9.11 -24.41
CA ARG A 237 3.60 8.33 -24.92
C ARG A 237 4.11 7.04 -25.56
N VAL A 238 3.76 5.90 -24.98
CA VAL A 238 4.15 4.54 -25.41
C VAL A 238 2.96 3.64 -25.70
N LEU A 239 1.75 4.06 -25.31
CA LEU A 239 0.48 3.44 -25.67
C LEU A 239 -0.22 4.29 -26.72
N ASN A 240 -0.79 3.65 -27.73
CA ASN A 240 -1.48 4.31 -28.84
C ASN A 240 -2.88 4.80 -28.43
N SER A 241 -3.64 5.32 -29.40
CA SER A 241 -5.01 5.83 -29.20
C SER A 241 -6.03 4.77 -28.76
N GLN A 242 -5.66 3.49 -28.78
CA GLN A 242 -6.48 2.37 -28.31
C GLN A 242 -5.96 1.79 -26.97
N GLY A 243 -5.02 2.49 -26.28
CA GLY A 243 -4.45 2.03 -25.01
C GLY A 243 -3.49 0.83 -25.15
N THR A 244 -3.05 0.50 -26.37
CA THR A 244 -2.13 -0.61 -26.61
C THR A 244 -0.74 -0.10 -26.98
N GLY A 245 0.31 -0.86 -26.61
CA GLY A 245 1.70 -0.50 -26.90
C GLY A 245 2.54 -1.73 -27.26
N ARG A 246 3.80 -1.46 -27.53
CA ARG A 246 4.81 -2.50 -27.81
C ARG A 246 5.97 -2.38 -26.84
N VAL A 247 6.58 -3.51 -26.50
CA VAL A 247 7.81 -3.56 -25.68
C VAL A 247 8.89 -2.62 -26.25
N SER A 248 9.03 -2.56 -27.59
CA SER A 248 9.99 -1.68 -28.25
C SER A 248 9.73 -0.19 -28.02
N TYR A 249 8.46 0.24 -27.88
CA TYR A 249 8.11 1.64 -27.57
C TYR A 249 8.53 2.00 -26.14
N ILE A 250 8.26 1.09 -25.21
CA ILE A 250 8.63 1.25 -23.80
C ILE A 250 10.16 1.29 -23.68
N LEU A 251 10.89 0.36 -24.33
CA LEU A 251 12.36 0.36 -24.33
C LEU A 251 12.94 1.66 -24.89
N ALA A 252 12.39 2.18 -26.00
CA ALA A 252 12.83 3.44 -26.59
C ALA A 252 12.60 4.64 -25.63
N ALA A 253 11.48 4.62 -24.89
CA ALA A 253 11.20 5.66 -23.90
C ALA A 253 12.10 5.54 -22.67
N LEU A 254 12.38 4.33 -22.16
CA LEU A 254 13.30 4.10 -21.05
C LEU A 254 14.75 4.50 -21.40
N ASP A 255 15.19 4.19 -22.63
CA ASP A 255 16.50 4.63 -23.15
C ASP A 255 16.58 6.17 -23.23
N TRP A 256 15.51 6.80 -23.72
CA TRP A 256 15.40 8.26 -23.73
C TRP A 256 15.46 8.84 -22.30
N VAL A 257 14.77 8.25 -21.32
CA VAL A 257 14.85 8.66 -19.90
C VAL A 257 16.29 8.56 -19.41
N LEU A 258 16.97 7.45 -19.67
CA LEU A 258 18.37 7.24 -19.24
C LEU A 258 19.29 8.36 -19.77
N ALA A 259 19.11 8.76 -21.03
CA ALA A 259 19.89 9.81 -21.67
C ALA A 259 19.54 11.24 -21.17
N ASN A 260 18.28 11.49 -20.82
CA ASN A 260 17.76 12.84 -20.57
C ASN A 260 17.44 13.10 -19.07
N ARG A 261 17.64 12.13 -18.16
CA ARG A 261 17.26 12.24 -16.75
C ARG A 261 17.85 13.48 -16.05
N ALA A 262 19.06 13.88 -16.41
CA ALA A 262 19.69 15.06 -15.83
C ALA A 262 19.05 16.37 -16.34
N ALA A 263 18.73 16.44 -17.63
CA ALA A 263 18.17 17.65 -18.26
C ALA A 263 16.80 18.05 -17.69
N TYR A 264 15.96 17.05 -17.36
CA TYR A 264 14.61 17.26 -16.82
C TYR A 264 14.50 16.90 -15.33
N ASN A 265 15.63 16.66 -14.66
CA ASN A 265 15.70 16.18 -13.28
C ASN A 265 14.75 14.99 -13.03
N ILE A 266 14.70 14.03 -13.97
CA ILE A 266 13.87 12.84 -13.84
C ILE A 266 14.47 11.96 -12.74
N LYS A 267 13.75 11.84 -11.64
CA LYS A 267 14.12 11.01 -10.49
C LYS A 267 13.20 9.80 -10.34
N VAL A 268 12.01 9.86 -10.92
CA VAL A 268 10.99 8.81 -10.82
C VAL A 268 10.45 8.50 -12.21
N VAL A 269 10.27 7.22 -12.49
CA VAL A 269 9.57 6.70 -13.67
C VAL A 269 8.35 5.95 -13.20
N ASN A 270 7.18 6.28 -13.77
CA ASN A 270 5.91 5.61 -13.54
C ASN A 270 5.55 4.75 -14.75
N LEU A 271 5.38 3.44 -14.50
CA LEU A 271 4.98 2.44 -15.48
C LEU A 271 3.63 1.83 -15.06
N SER A 272 2.54 2.55 -15.35
CA SER A 272 1.17 2.06 -15.14
C SER A 272 0.72 1.13 -16.27
N LEU A 273 1.62 0.25 -16.70
CA LEU A 273 1.46 -0.68 -17.81
C LEU A 273 2.27 -1.94 -17.57
N GLY A 274 2.00 -2.97 -18.36
CA GLY A 274 2.78 -4.19 -18.30
C GLY A 274 2.35 -5.20 -19.36
N THR A 275 3.12 -6.26 -19.47
CA THR A 275 2.83 -7.41 -20.32
C THR A 275 3.02 -8.71 -19.52
N SER A 276 2.49 -9.82 -20.01
CA SER A 276 2.70 -11.13 -19.38
C SER A 276 4.18 -11.42 -19.20
N ALA A 277 4.58 -11.74 -17.97
CA ALA A 277 5.98 -12.04 -17.63
C ALA A 277 6.32 -13.51 -18.00
N ALA A 278 6.72 -13.74 -19.24
CA ALA A 278 7.11 -15.06 -19.72
C ALA A 278 8.56 -15.41 -19.39
N ASP A 279 9.48 -14.50 -19.72
CA ASP A 279 10.91 -14.71 -19.53
C ASP A 279 11.34 -14.29 -18.12
N SER A 280 12.40 -14.93 -17.60
CA SER A 280 13.00 -14.49 -16.33
C SER A 280 13.37 -13.02 -16.37
N TYR A 281 13.15 -12.32 -15.24
CA TYR A 281 13.60 -10.92 -15.10
C TYR A 281 15.09 -10.73 -15.46
N ARG A 282 15.86 -11.80 -15.43
CA ARG A 282 17.29 -11.80 -15.78
C ARG A 282 17.51 -11.66 -17.29
N ASP A 283 16.53 -12.06 -18.09
CA ASP A 283 16.63 -12.10 -19.56
C ASP A 283 15.64 -11.13 -20.23
N ASP A 284 14.54 -10.80 -19.55
CA ASP A 284 13.50 -9.89 -20.04
C ASP A 284 14.08 -8.49 -20.32
N PRO A 285 13.96 -7.99 -21.56
CA PRO A 285 14.55 -6.70 -21.93
C PRO A 285 13.95 -5.50 -21.17
N LEU A 286 12.67 -5.55 -20.79
CA LEU A 286 12.06 -4.49 -19.96
C LEU A 286 12.65 -4.49 -18.56
N CYS A 287 12.80 -5.65 -17.94
CA CYS A 287 13.43 -5.80 -16.63
C CYS A 287 14.88 -5.30 -16.67
N GLN A 288 15.64 -5.64 -17.72
CA GLN A 288 17.01 -5.16 -17.90
C GLN A 288 17.08 -3.65 -18.05
N ALA A 289 16.15 -3.03 -18.78
CA ALA A 289 16.09 -1.58 -18.95
C ALA A 289 15.73 -0.88 -17.63
N VAL A 290 14.77 -1.42 -16.88
CA VAL A 290 14.39 -0.93 -15.53
C VAL A 290 15.60 -0.99 -14.59
N ARG A 291 16.30 -2.12 -14.54
CA ARG A 291 17.50 -2.29 -13.71
C ARG A 291 18.59 -1.25 -14.03
N ARG A 292 18.81 -0.95 -15.32
CA ARG A 292 19.77 0.10 -15.74
C ARG A 292 19.36 1.47 -15.23
N LEU A 293 18.08 1.82 -15.25
CA LEU A 293 17.58 3.09 -14.71
C LEU A 293 17.75 3.15 -13.19
N VAL A 294 17.42 2.07 -12.48
CA VAL A 294 17.62 1.99 -11.03
C VAL A 294 19.09 2.14 -10.67
N ASN A 295 19.99 1.46 -11.40
CA ASN A 295 21.42 1.61 -11.23
C ASN A 295 21.93 3.03 -11.55
N ALA A 296 21.22 3.77 -12.40
CA ALA A 296 21.51 5.17 -12.70
C ALA A 296 20.86 6.15 -11.69
N GLY A 297 20.27 5.65 -10.58
CA GLY A 297 19.69 6.43 -9.50
C GLY A 297 18.25 6.90 -9.75
N VAL A 298 17.53 6.28 -10.69
CA VAL A 298 16.13 6.60 -10.98
C VAL A 298 15.22 5.56 -10.33
N VAL A 299 14.26 6.01 -9.53
CA VAL A 299 13.22 5.12 -8.96
C VAL A 299 12.27 4.72 -10.08
N VAL A 300 12.09 3.42 -10.28
CA VAL A 300 11.11 2.90 -11.24
C VAL A 300 9.97 2.23 -10.49
N VAL A 301 8.77 2.74 -10.68
CA VAL A 301 7.54 2.22 -10.07
C VAL A 301 6.72 1.55 -11.17
N ALA A 302 6.33 0.29 -10.94
CA ALA A 302 5.64 -0.52 -11.93
C ALA A 302 4.36 -1.13 -11.36
N ALA A 303 3.32 -1.20 -12.18
CA ALA A 303 2.08 -1.87 -11.83
C ALA A 303 2.27 -3.38 -11.70
N ALA A 304 1.63 -3.99 -10.71
CA ALA A 304 1.66 -5.46 -10.53
C ALA A 304 0.89 -6.21 -11.63
N GLY A 305 -0.13 -5.58 -12.22
CA GLY A 305 -1.07 -6.17 -13.17
C GLY A 305 -2.47 -6.34 -12.55
N ASN A 306 -3.45 -6.63 -13.40
CA ASN A 306 -4.87 -6.71 -13.01
C ASN A 306 -5.48 -8.11 -13.22
N ASN A 307 -4.66 -9.16 -13.13
CA ASN A 307 -5.06 -10.55 -13.36
C ASN A 307 -5.17 -11.33 -12.05
N GLY A 308 -5.71 -10.71 -11.00
CA GLY A 308 -5.87 -11.34 -9.67
C GLY A 308 -7.02 -12.36 -9.60
N LYS A 309 -7.90 -12.40 -10.62
CA LYS A 309 -9.02 -13.36 -10.73
C LYS A 309 -8.97 -14.11 -12.04
N ASP A 310 -9.46 -15.34 -12.04
CA ASP A 310 -9.77 -16.09 -13.26
C ASP A 310 -11.18 -15.74 -13.79
N ALA A 311 -11.54 -16.34 -14.94
CA ALA A 311 -12.86 -16.12 -15.55
C ALA A 311 -14.05 -16.63 -14.71
N LEU A 312 -13.79 -17.43 -13.69
CA LEU A 312 -14.80 -17.94 -12.74
C LEU A 312 -14.87 -17.08 -11.46
N GLY A 313 -14.05 -16.02 -11.37
CA GLY A 313 -13.98 -15.17 -10.20
C GLY A 313 -13.11 -15.72 -9.07
N ASN A 314 -12.39 -16.82 -9.28
CA ASN A 314 -11.50 -17.35 -8.27
C ASN A 314 -10.22 -16.53 -8.16
N LYS A 315 -9.71 -16.40 -6.95
CA LYS A 315 -8.42 -15.79 -6.65
C LYS A 315 -7.29 -16.54 -7.35
N VAL A 316 -6.45 -15.82 -8.09
CA VAL A 316 -5.32 -16.37 -8.85
C VAL A 316 -4.01 -15.77 -8.36
N TYR A 317 -2.98 -16.62 -8.27
CA TYR A 317 -1.61 -16.25 -7.92
C TYR A 317 -0.68 -16.44 -9.14
N GLY A 318 0.51 -15.82 -9.06
CA GLY A 318 1.51 -15.98 -10.11
C GLY A 318 1.31 -15.09 -11.34
N GLN A 319 0.53 -14.02 -11.23
CA GLN A 319 0.12 -13.18 -12.35
C GLN A 319 0.79 -11.78 -12.35
N ILE A 320 1.95 -11.65 -11.73
CA ILE A 320 2.72 -10.40 -11.78
C ILE A 320 3.23 -10.17 -13.21
N HIS A 321 2.97 -8.98 -13.74
CA HIS A 321 3.38 -8.57 -15.09
C HIS A 321 4.86 -8.16 -15.16
N SER A 322 5.46 -8.21 -16.35
CA SER A 322 6.69 -7.51 -16.67
C SER A 322 6.36 -6.02 -17.00
N PRO A 323 7.16 -5.03 -16.51
CA PRO A 323 8.39 -5.18 -15.73
C PRO A 323 8.20 -5.23 -14.20
N GLY A 324 6.99 -5.39 -13.69
CA GLY A 324 6.71 -5.54 -12.25
C GLY A 324 7.41 -6.74 -11.61
N ASN A 325 7.82 -7.76 -12.40
CA ASN A 325 8.61 -8.89 -11.95
C ASN A 325 10.11 -8.56 -11.76
N GLU A 326 10.57 -7.35 -12.08
CA GLU A 326 11.97 -6.94 -11.84
C GLU A 326 12.20 -6.68 -10.34
N PRO A 327 13.22 -7.30 -9.71
CA PRO A 327 13.50 -7.10 -8.29
C PRO A 327 13.80 -5.66 -7.90
N SER A 328 14.45 -4.88 -8.77
CA SER A 328 14.80 -3.49 -8.49
C SER A 328 13.64 -2.50 -8.68
N ALA A 329 12.59 -2.88 -9.41
CA ALA A 329 11.37 -2.07 -9.52
C ALA A 329 10.61 -2.05 -8.19
N LEU A 330 10.01 -0.91 -7.86
CA LEU A 330 8.95 -0.83 -6.85
C LEU A 330 7.64 -1.26 -7.50
N THR A 331 7.20 -2.49 -7.22
CA THR A 331 6.00 -3.07 -7.83
C THR A 331 4.81 -2.85 -6.91
N VAL A 332 3.76 -2.24 -7.45
CA VAL A 332 2.62 -1.78 -6.68
C VAL A 332 1.36 -2.54 -7.07
N GLY A 333 0.76 -3.20 -6.09
CA GLY A 333 -0.58 -3.78 -6.18
C GLY A 333 -1.65 -2.74 -5.81
N ALA A 334 -2.91 -3.05 -6.07
CA ALA A 334 -4.03 -2.18 -5.76
C ALA A 334 -4.73 -2.56 -4.46
N ALA A 335 -5.09 -1.55 -3.67
CA ALA A 335 -6.00 -1.66 -2.55
C ALA A 335 -7.34 -1.00 -2.88
N ASN A 336 -8.42 -1.54 -2.33
CA ASN A 336 -9.74 -0.94 -2.32
C ASN A 336 -9.95 -0.27 -0.95
N SER A 337 -10.05 1.03 -0.94
CA SER A 337 -10.27 1.86 0.25
C SER A 337 -11.75 2.24 0.44
N TYR A 338 -12.65 1.65 -0.34
CA TYR A 338 -14.10 1.90 -0.30
C TYR A 338 -14.52 3.38 -0.34
N GLY A 339 -13.59 4.27 -0.73
CA GLY A 339 -13.84 5.72 -0.76
C GLY A 339 -13.89 6.35 0.64
N THR A 340 -13.35 5.68 1.67
CA THR A 340 -13.24 6.20 3.04
C THR A 340 -11.82 6.66 3.34
N ASP A 341 -11.65 7.59 4.28
CA ASP A 341 -10.32 7.99 4.77
C ASP A 341 -9.79 7.01 5.83
N SER A 342 -10.68 6.18 6.37
CA SER A 342 -10.37 5.11 7.31
C SER A 342 -9.57 4.02 6.60
N ARG A 343 -8.50 3.55 7.24
CA ARG A 343 -7.68 2.45 6.74
C ARG A 343 -8.06 1.09 7.36
N ALA A 344 -9.05 1.08 8.27
CA ALA A 344 -9.45 -0.13 8.97
C ALA A 344 -10.31 -1.08 8.13
N ASP A 345 -10.96 -0.54 7.11
CA ASP A 345 -11.81 -1.25 6.15
C ASP A 345 -11.10 -1.53 4.81
N ASP A 346 -9.87 -1.06 4.64
CA ASP A 346 -9.08 -1.27 3.43
C ASP A 346 -8.78 -2.75 3.20
N VAL A 347 -8.91 -3.19 1.95
CA VAL A 347 -8.59 -4.55 1.51
C VAL A 347 -7.73 -4.53 0.25
N VAL A 348 -7.07 -5.64 -0.06
CA VAL A 348 -6.42 -5.80 -1.37
C VAL A 348 -7.50 -5.95 -2.43
N ALA A 349 -7.42 -5.14 -3.50
CA ALA A 349 -8.37 -5.20 -4.60
C ALA A 349 -8.35 -6.58 -5.27
N THR A 350 -9.53 -7.11 -5.59
CA THR A 350 -9.68 -8.50 -6.04
C THR A 350 -8.96 -8.76 -7.37
N TYR A 351 -8.91 -7.77 -8.23
CA TYR A 351 -8.22 -7.84 -9.51
C TYR A 351 -6.69 -7.68 -9.41
N SER A 352 -6.16 -7.16 -8.30
CA SER A 352 -4.72 -6.94 -8.14
C SER A 352 -3.94 -8.23 -8.33
N SER A 353 -3.00 -8.24 -9.28
CA SER A 353 -2.14 -9.40 -9.52
C SER A 353 -1.33 -9.74 -8.28
N ARG A 354 -1.23 -11.04 -8.02
CA ARG A 354 -0.58 -11.63 -6.85
C ARG A 354 0.67 -12.41 -7.27
N GLY A 355 1.67 -12.40 -6.40
CA GLY A 355 2.85 -13.23 -6.55
C GLY A 355 2.59 -14.73 -6.32
N PRO A 356 3.66 -15.53 -6.25
CA PRO A 356 5.03 -15.18 -6.61
C PRO A 356 5.17 -14.98 -8.13
N THR A 357 6.28 -14.38 -8.59
CA THR A 357 6.49 -14.24 -10.04
C THR A 357 6.64 -15.60 -10.72
N ARG A 358 6.02 -15.76 -11.91
CA ARG A 358 6.05 -17.01 -12.69
C ARG A 358 6.85 -16.89 -13.98
N SER A 359 7.48 -15.75 -14.20
CA SER A 359 8.58 -15.62 -15.15
C SER A 359 9.68 -16.65 -14.85
N GLY A 360 10.42 -17.08 -15.85
CA GLY A 360 11.44 -18.10 -15.61
C GLY A 360 12.24 -18.46 -16.85
N ARG A 361 13.24 -19.31 -16.62
CA ARG A 361 14.10 -19.90 -17.66
C ARG A 361 13.73 -21.35 -17.89
N THR A 362 13.85 -21.78 -19.13
CA THR A 362 13.75 -23.21 -19.47
C THR A 362 15.14 -23.73 -19.72
N SER A 363 15.56 -24.78 -19.00
CA SER A 363 16.85 -25.43 -19.19
C SER A 363 16.92 -26.14 -20.54
N LEU A 364 18.12 -26.51 -20.97
CA LEU A 364 18.32 -27.32 -22.17
C LEU A 364 17.63 -28.69 -22.10
N LEU A 365 17.30 -29.16 -20.90
CA LEU A 365 16.56 -30.42 -20.68
C LEU A 365 15.02 -30.17 -20.64
N GLY A 366 14.55 -28.98 -20.99
CA GLY A 366 13.12 -28.66 -21.02
C GLY A 366 12.51 -28.40 -19.63
N VAL A 367 13.31 -28.36 -18.58
CA VAL A 367 12.83 -28.05 -17.21
C VAL A 367 12.70 -26.55 -17.05
N ARG A 368 11.48 -26.08 -16.76
CA ARG A 368 11.23 -24.66 -16.46
C ARG A 368 11.51 -24.37 -14.99
N GLN A 369 12.35 -23.37 -14.75
CA GLN A 369 12.67 -22.84 -13.43
C GLN A 369 12.08 -21.43 -13.33
N HIS A 370 11.15 -21.25 -12.42
CA HIS A 370 10.51 -19.95 -12.15
C HIS A 370 11.37 -19.08 -11.25
N ASP A 371 11.24 -17.76 -11.41
CA ASP A 371 11.96 -16.79 -10.59
C ASP A 371 11.46 -16.77 -9.13
N ASN A 372 10.16 -17.01 -8.93
CA ASN A 372 9.48 -17.10 -7.63
C ASN A 372 9.76 -15.93 -6.68
N LEU A 373 9.86 -14.71 -7.21
CA LEU A 373 10.03 -13.52 -6.38
C LEU A 373 8.74 -13.20 -5.63
N VAL A 374 8.88 -12.73 -4.40
CA VAL A 374 7.77 -12.15 -3.64
C VAL A 374 7.42 -10.80 -4.24
N LYS A 375 6.22 -10.68 -4.78
CA LYS A 375 5.63 -9.48 -5.37
C LYS A 375 4.10 -9.47 -5.11
N PRO A 376 3.43 -8.30 -5.08
CA PRO A 376 3.98 -6.95 -5.18
C PRO A 376 4.88 -6.59 -3.99
N ASP A 377 5.59 -5.46 -4.06
CA ASP A 377 6.38 -4.96 -2.92
C ASP A 377 5.49 -4.32 -1.84
N LEU A 378 4.42 -3.66 -2.27
CA LEU A 378 3.39 -3.07 -1.43
C LEU A 378 2.12 -2.84 -2.27
N VAL A 379 1.03 -2.41 -1.62
CA VAL A 379 -0.20 -1.99 -2.28
C VAL A 379 -0.48 -0.50 -1.99
N ALA A 380 -1.23 0.14 -2.88
CA ALA A 380 -1.70 1.51 -2.73
C ALA A 380 -3.15 1.63 -3.20
N PRO A 381 -3.90 2.69 -2.81
CA PRO A 381 -5.25 2.91 -3.31
C PRO A 381 -5.29 2.87 -4.84
N GLY A 382 -6.12 2.01 -5.40
CA GLY A 382 -6.22 1.79 -6.85
C GLY A 382 -7.62 1.48 -7.34
N ASN A 383 -8.60 1.42 -6.44
CA ASN A 383 -9.97 1.08 -6.79
C ASN A 383 -10.88 2.32 -6.75
N LYS A 384 -11.61 2.55 -7.83
CA LYS A 384 -12.56 3.66 -7.99
C LYS A 384 -11.93 5.04 -7.69
N ILE A 385 -10.74 5.25 -8.23
CA ILE A 385 -10.01 6.50 -8.06
C ILE A 385 -10.55 7.55 -9.02
N VAL A 386 -10.86 8.73 -8.49
CA VAL A 386 -11.29 9.89 -9.28
C VAL A 386 -10.09 10.78 -9.54
N ASP A 387 -9.79 11.04 -10.81
CA ASP A 387 -8.77 12.00 -11.18
C ASP A 387 -8.99 12.54 -12.61
N ALA A 388 -8.05 13.32 -13.16
CA ALA A 388 -8.19 14.06 -14.39
C ALA A 388 -8.57 13.19 -15.60
N ALA A 389 -9.56 13.64 -16.37
CA ALA A 389 -9.98 13.06 -17.63
C ALA A 389 -9.46 13.91 -18.80
N ALA A 390 -8.73 13.31 -19.73
CA ALA A 390 -8.32 13.98 -20.95
C ALA A 390 -9.54 14.41 -21.80
N GLU A 391 -9.39 15.49 -22.55
CA GLU A 391 -10.38 15.93 -23.52
C GLU A 391 -10.58 14.86 -24.60
N ASP A 392 -11.83 14.61 -25.01
CA ASP A 392 -12.23 13.69 -26.09
C ASP A 392 -11.59 12.28 -26.00
N ASN A 393 -11.44 11.74 -24.80
CA ASN A 393 -10.80 10.44 -24.62
C ASN A 393 -11.74 9.26 -24.89
N LEU A 394 -11.13 8.15 -25.35
CA LEU A 394 -11.83 6.94 -25.76
C LEU A 394 -12.54 6.24 -24.58
N LEU A 395 -11.92 6.22 -23.41
CA LEU A 395 -12.48 5.55 -22.22
C LEU A 395 -13.84 6.14 -21.84
N LEU A 396 -13.95 7.48 -21.74
CA LEU A 396 -15.22 8.14 -21.48
C LEU A 396 -16.21 8.02 -22.63
N ALA A 397 -15.74 8.09 -23.88
CA ALA A 397 -16.59 7.95 -25.04
C ALA A 397 -17.27 6.57 -25.10
N GLN A 398 -16.55 5.51 -24.72
CA GLN A 398 -17.07 4.15 -24.67
C GLN A 398 -17.82 3.85 -23.37
N ASN A 399 -17.46 4.50 -22.28
CA ASN A 399 -18.00 4.24 -20.95
C ASN A 399 -18.39 5.55 -20.24
N PRO A 400 -19.50 6.20 -20.62
CA PRO A 400 -19.91 7.49 -20.05
C PRO A 400 -20.12 7.47 -18.52
N SER A 401 -20.37 6.30 -17.95
CA SER A 401 -20.51 6.09 -16.49
C SER A 401 -19.21 6.34 -15.71
N LEU A 402 -18.07 6.39 -16.39
CA LEU A 402 -16.79 6.75 -15.76
C LEU A 402 -16.69 8.25 -15.47
N ASP A 403 -17.54 9.11 -16.04
CA ASP A 403 -17.55 10.54 -15.67
C ASP A 403 -17.93 10.69 -14.20
N ALA A 404 -17.05 11.31 -13.43
CA ALA A 404 -17.29 11.56 -12.02
C ALA A 404 -18.25 12.72 -11.74
N GLY A 405 -18.75 13.40 -12.77
CA GLY A 405 -19.71 14.51 -12.66
C GLY A 405 -19.17 15.75 -11.95
N VAL A 406 -17.86 15.88 -11.83
CA VAL A 406 -17.22 16.97 -11.06
C VAL A 406 -17.26 18.31 -11.80
N SER A 407 -17.13 18.28 -13.12
CA SER A 407 -17.16 19.49 -13.98
C SER A 407 -17.61 19.14 -15.39
N GLY A 408 -18.48 19.98 -15.95
CA GLY A 408 -18.86 19.89 -17.37
C GLY A 408 -17.84 20.49 -18.33
N SER A 409 -16.74 21.08 -17.84
CA SER A 409 -15.66 21.63 -18.67
C SER A 409 -14.57 20.59 -18.88
N ASP A 410 -14.20 20.33 -20.13
CA ASP A 410 -13.18 19.33 -20.48
C ASP A 410 -11.85 19.60 -19.80
N ALA A 411 -11.40 20.84 -19.74
CA ALA A 411 -10.17 21.22 -19.03
C ALA A 411 -10.20 20.95 -17.51
N ARG A 412 -11.33 20.53 -16.94
CA ARG A 412 -11.54 20.28 -15.52
C ARG A 412 -12.34 18.99 -15.26
N ARG A 413 -12.61 18.22 -16.30
CA ARG A 413 -13.37 16.97 -16.20
C ARG A 413 -12.57 15.94 -15.41
N MET A 414 -13.25 15.17 -14.58
CA MET A 414 -12.67 14.10 -13.78
C MET A 414 -13.40 12.79 -14.10
N MET A 415 -12.70 11.67 -14.01
CA MET A 415 -13.28 10.36 -14.23
C MET A 415 -12.82 9.34 -13.20
N TYR A 416 -13.58 8.25 -13.06
CA TYR A 416 -13.24 7.10 -12.27
C TYR A 416 -12.41 6.11 -13.08
N LEU A 417 -11.30 5.63 -12.54
CA LEU A 417 -10.61 4.44 -13.04
C LEU A 417 -10.24 3.47 -11.92
N ASN A 418 -10.04 2.21 -12.29
CA ASN A 418 -9.62 1.12 -11.41
C ASN A 418 -8.34 0.49 -11.97
N GLY A 419 -7.50 -0.03 -11.09
CA GLY A 419 -6.33 -0.80 -11.52
C GLY A 419 -5.11 -0.59 -10.65
N THR A 420 -4.18 -1.51 -10.75
CA THR A 420 -2.81 -1.31 -10.24
C THR A 420 -2.14 -0.14 -10.95
N SER A 421 -2.66 0.26 -12.12
CA SER A 421 -2.29 1.46 -12.85
C SER A 421 -2.59 2.75 -12.09
N MET A 422 -3.61 2.79 -11.20
CA MET A 422 -3.95 3.94 -10.35
C MET A 422 -3.17 3.91 -9.03
N ALA A 423 -2.82 2.72 -8.56
CA ALA A 423 -1.99 2.53 -7.37
C ALA A 423 -0.52 2.93 -7.61
N THR A 424 0.00 2.66 -8.79
CA THR A 424 1.40 2.93 -9.17
C THR A 424 1.77 4.41 -9.06
N PRO A 425 1.00 5.38 -9.60
CA PRO A 425 1.32 6.80 -9.49
C PRO A 425 1.24 7.35 -8.06
N VAL A 426 0.47 6.73 -7.17
CA VAL A 426 0.49 7.06 -5.74
C VAL A 426 1.89 6.83 -5.16
N ALA A 427 2.49 5.67 -5.44
CA ALA A 427 3.85 5.35 -4.99
C ALA A 427 4.91 6.20 -5.72
N ALA A 428 4.69 6.56 -6.99
CA ALA A 428 5.58 7.45 -7.73
C ALA A 428 5.59 8.86 -7.11
N GLY A 429 4.43 9.40 -6.75
CA GLY A 429 4.33 10.67 -6.02
C GLY A 429 4.97 10.60 -4.64
N ALA A 430 4.78 9.50 -3.90
CA ALA A 430 5.44 9.29 -2.61
C ALA A 430 6.97 9.29 -2.74
N ALA A 431 7.51 8.62 -3.75
CA ALA A 431 8.94 8.64 -4.04
C ALA A 431 9.46 10.05 -4.35
N ALA A 432 8.67 10.87 -5.08
CA ALA A 432 9.02 12.26 -5.34
C ALA A 432 9.06 13.11 -4.06
N LEU A 433 8.12 12.94 -3.14
CA LEU A 433 8.12 13.63 -1.84
C LEU A 433 9.31 13.20 -0.97
N MET A 434 9.65 11.91 -0.96
CA MET A 434 10.82 11.39 -0.24
C MET A 434 12.13 11.97 -0.79
N LEU A 435 12.26 12.06 -2.12
CA LEU A 435 13.44 12.65 -2.78
C LEU A 435 13.55 14.16 -2.58
N GLN A 436 12.42 14.86 -2.46
CA GLN A 436 12.41 16.26 -2.05
C GLN A 436 12.86 16.41 -0.60
N ALA A 437 12.45 15.49 0.29
CA ALA A 437 12.85 15.48 1.70
C ALA A 437 14.33 15.16 1.90
N ASN A 438 14.87 14.23 1.10
CA ASN A 438 16.27 13.80 1.15
C ASN A 438 16.74 13.39 -0.26
N PRO A 439 17.39 14.29 -1.00
CA PRO A 439 17.83 14.06 -2.38
C PRO A 439 18.92 12.98 -2.54
N THR A 440 19.54 12.53 -1.45
CA THR A 440 20.60 11.52 -1.47
C THR A 440 20.09 10.09 -1.39
N LEU A 441 18.77 9.91 -1.21
CA LEU A 441 18.17 8.58 -1.17
C LEU A 441 18.41 7.82 -2.48
N THR A 442 18.88 6.59 -2.35
CA THR A 442 18.96 5.67 -3.48
C THR A 442 17.58 5.06 -3.77
N PRO A 443 17.33 4.56 -5.00
CA PRO A 443 16.08 3.85 -5.30
C PRO A 443 15.78 2.70 -4.33
N ASN A 444 16.81 1.96 -3.91
CA ASN A 444 16.67 0.87 -2.95
C ASN A 444 16.24 1.37 -1.56
N LEU A 445 16.80 2.49 -1.09
CA LEU A 445 16.37 3.09 0.18
C LEU A 445 14.92 3.54 0.11
N ILE A 446 14.51 4.20 -0.97
CA ILE A 446 13.11 4.61 -1.16
C ILE A 446 12.19 3.39 -1.11
N LYS A 447 12.50 2.34 -1.86
CA LYS A 447 11.75 1.10 -1.86
C LYS A 447 11.70 0.47 -0.45
N THR A 448 12.85 0.38 0.22
CA THR A 448 12.96 -0.18 1.57
C THR A 448 12.13 0.60 2.59
N LEU A 449 12.21 1.93 2.58
CA LEU A 449 11.48 2.76 3.53
C LEU A 449 9.97 2.70 3.31
N LEU A 450 9.52 2.67 2.04
CA LEU A 450 8.10 2.51 1.70
C LEU A 450 7.55 1.17 2.17
N MET A 451 8.30 0.07 1.98
CA MET A 451 7.92 -1.25 2.48
C MET A 451 7.91 -1.30 4.01
N TYR A 452 8.98 -0.82 4.65
CA TYR A 452 9.15 -0.85 6.10
C TYR A 452 8.06 -0.10 6.86
N THR A 453 7.59 1.01 6.30
CA THR A 453 6.56 1.87 6.92
C THR A 453 5.13 1.52 6.50
N ALA A 454 4.94 0.59 5.56
CA ALA A 454 3.62 0.17 5.10
C ALA A 454 2.78 -0.40 6.25
N GLN A 455 1.46 -0.30 6.14
CA GLN A 455 0.53 -0.90 7.08
C GLN A 455 0.09 -2.28 6.58
N PRO A 456 0.31 -3.38 7.32
CA PRO A 456 -0.25 -4.67 6.96
C PRO A 456 -1.78 -4.64 6.94
N ILE A 457 -2.38 -5.11 5.85
CA ILE A 457 -3.83 -5.28 5.70
C ILE A 457 -4.21 -6.63 6.28
N SER A 458 -5.21 -6.64 7.17
CA SER A 458 -5.72 -7.86 7.80
C SER A 458 -6.33 -8.79 6.75
N GLY A 459 -6.08 -10.09 6.86
CA GLY A 459 -6.65 -11.10 5.96
C GLY A 459 -5.94 -11.26 4.61
N ALA A 460 -4.96 -10.40 4.28
CA ALA A 460 -4.14 -10.54 3.08
C ALA A 460 -2.76 -11.13 3.43
N ASN A 461 -2.25 -12.01 2.57
CA ASN A 461 -0.90 -12.56 2.72
C ASN A 461 0.15 -11.70 1.96
N MET A 462 1.45 -12.01 2.16
CA MET A 462 2.53 -11.25 1.54
C MET A 462 2.57 -11.33 0.00
N LEU A 463 2.00 -12.35 -0.61
CA LEU A 463 1.91 -12.47 -2.07
C LEU A 463 0.78 -11.61 -2.64
N GLU A 464 -0.15 -11.18 -1.82
CA GLU A 464 -1.26 -10.30 -2.17
C GLU A 464 -0.91 -8.82 -1.93
N GLN A 465 -0.31 -8.51 -0.78
CA GLN A 465 -0.08 -7.13 -0.35
C GLN A 465 1.40 -6.70 -0.28
N GLY A 466 2.36 -7.61 -0.44
CA GLY A 466 3.76 -7.32 -0.13
C GLY A 466 3.93 -6.96 1.33
N ALA A 467 4.56 -5.82 1.60
CA ALA A 467 4.73 -5.30 2.96
C ALA A 467 3.46 -4.65 3.53
N GLY A 468 2.45 -4.39 2.71
CA GLY A 468 1.19 -3.78 3.14
C GLY A 468 0.80 -2.52 2.37
N LEU A 469 -0.16 -1.78 2.90
CA LEU A 469 -0.68 -0.54 2.31
C LEU A 469 0.30 0.62 2.52
N ILE A 470 0.57 1.36 1.46
CA ILE A 470 1.51 2.49 1.45
C ILE A 470 1.23 3.51 2.57
N ASN A 471 2.30 4.03 3.18
CA ASN A 471 2.25 5.05 4.23
C ASN A 471 3.27 6.16 3.92
N VAL A 472 2.80 7.19 3.25
CA VAL A 472 3.66 8.31 2.79
C VAL A 472 4.22 9.11 3.97
N GLU A 473 3.42 9.31 5.01
CA GLU A 473 3.87 10.04 6.21
C GLU A 473 5.04 9.33 6.88
N GLY A 474 4.90 8.04 7.18
CA GLY A 474 5.95 7.25 7.81
C GLY A 474 7.22 7.17 6.96
N ALA A 475 7.07 6.98 5.65
CA ALA A 475 8.18 6.90 4.72
C ALA A 475 8.95 8.23 4.63
N VAL A 476 8.27 9.36 4.54
CA VAL A 476 8.91 10.70 4.51
C VAL A 476 9.55 11.02 5.86
N ARG A 477 8.93 10.65 6.97
CA ARG A 477 9.48 10.84 8.32
C ARG A 477 10.80 10.08 8.48
N LEU A 478 10.90 8.83 8.04
CA LEU A 478 12.15 8.08 8.01
C LEU A 478 13.15 8.65 7.01
N ALA A 479 12.72 9.03 5.81
CA ALA A 479 13.57 9.59 4.76
C ALA A 479 14.39 10.80 5.24
N ARG A 480 13.79 11.64 6.08
CA ARG A 480 14.45 12.79 6.70
C ARG A 480 15.54 12.42 7.70
N LEU A 481 15.43 11.25 8.32
CA LEU A 481 16.40 10.75 9.28
C LEU A 481 17.53 9.98 8.64
N VAL A 482 17.41 9.57 7.38
CA VAL A 482 18.49 8.91 6.67
C VAL A 482 19.65 9.88 6.48
N ARG A 483 20.85 9.43 6.80
CA ARG A 483 22.10 10.17 6.62
C ARG A 483 22.32 10.54 5.15
N THR A 484 22.83 11.73 4.90
CA THR A 484 23.10 12.25 3.55
C THR A 484 24.55 12.00 3.10
N ASP A 485 25.40 11.49 4.00
CA ASP A 485 26.84 11.23 3.79
C ASP A 485 27.17 9.75 3.53
N LEU A 486 26.16 8.91 3.32
CA LEU A 486 26.37 7.50 3.01
C LEU A 486 27.05 7.32 1.66
N SER A 487 28.05 6.43 1.61
CA SER A 487 28.84 6.13 0.42
C SER A 487 29.21 4.66 0.37
N ASN A 488 29.81 4.24 -0.75
CA ASN A 488 30.33 2.87 -0.90
C ASN A 488 31.46 2.53 0.08
N THR A 489 32.07 3.54 0.71
CA THR A 489 33.11 3.38 1.73
C THR A 489 32.55 3.36 3.15
N THR A 490 31.26 3.64 3.34
CA THR A 490 30.62 3.56 4.65
C THR A 490 30.66 2.11 5.14
N PRO A 491 31.22 1.84 6.35
CA PRO A 491 31.33 0.50 6.87
C PRO A 491 29.96 -0.16 7.05
N LEU A 492 29.89 -1.48 6.88
CA LEU A 492 28.71 -2.24 7.30
C LEU A 492 28.50 -2.10 8.81
N GLY A 493 27.24 -1.99 9.21
CA GLY A 493 26.88 -1.77 10.60
C GLY A 493 26.97 -0.32 11.08
N ALA A 494 27.43 0.61 10.23
CA ALA A 494 27.34 2.03 10.53
C ALA A 494 25.86 2.47 10.58
N PRO A 495 25.51 3.44 11.44
CA PRO A 495 24.15 3.95 11.52
C PRO A 495 23.63 4.44 10.16
N LEU A 496 22.47 3.97 9.75
CA LEU A 496 21.76 4.49 8.58
C LEU A 496 21.09 5.84 8.88
N LEU A 497 20.63 6.01 10.11
CA LEU A 497 19.88 7.17 10.54
C LEU A 497 20.79 8.15 11.30
N THR A 498 20.46 9.44 11.24
CA THR A 498 21.12 10.52 11.98
C THR A 498 20.79 10.54 13.47
N GLY A 499 19.76 9.80 13.89
CA GLY A 499 19.28 9.71 15.26
C GLY A 499 18.49 8.42 15.50
N PRO A 500 17.87 8.27 16.67
CA PRO A 500 17.04 7.11 16.99
C PRO A 500 15.90 6.94 15.98
N ALA A 501 15.59 5.69 15.63
CA ALA A 501 14.42 5.39 14.83
C ALA A 501 13.14 5.89 15.56
N PRO A 502 12.20 6.51 14.86
CA PRO A 502 10.93 6.93 15.46
C PRO A 502 10.09 5.71 15.83
N ALA A 503 9.10 5.92 16.72
CA ALA A 503 8.11 4.88 16.99
C ALA A 503 7.51 4.36 15.66
N PRO A 504 7.47 3.04 15.45
CA PRO A 504 7.05 2.44 14.19
C PRO A 504 5.53 2.44 14.02
N GLN A 505 4.94 3.62 14.11
CA GLN A 505 3.50 3.85 13.98
C GLN A 505 3.22 5.19 13.31
N THR A 506 2.06 5.28 12.68
CA THR A 506 1.55 6.50 12.05
C THR A 506 0.09 6.68 12.42
N THR A 507 -0.35 7.94 12.55
CA THR A 507 -1.75 8.30 12.72
C THR A 507 -2.23 9.01 11.46
N ILE A 508 -3.21 8.43 10.76
CA ILE A 508 -3.87 8.98 9.57
C ILE A 508 -5.37 8.99 9.83
N ALA A 509 -6.04 10.09 9.49
CA ALA A 509 -7.48 10.26 9.70
C ALA A 509 -7.96 9.90 11.13
N GLY A 510 -7.15 10.20 12.15
CA GLY A 510 -7.44 9.89 13.55
C GLY A 510 -7.22 8.43 13.96
N GLN A 511 -6.76 7.57 13.05
CA GLN A 511 -6.46 6.17 13.34
C GLN A 511 -4.96 5.93 13.41
N THR A 512 -4.50 5.34 14.51
CA THR A 512 -3.10 4.93 14.69
C THR A 512 -2.92 3.48 14.32
N PHE A 513 -1.94 3.20 13.48
CA PHE A 513 -1.57 1.85 13.06
C PHE A 513 -0.06 1.64 13.18
N ASN A 514 0.33 0.38 13.32
CA ASN A 514 1.74 -0.03 13.36
C ASN A 514 2.27 -0.25 11.94
N TRP A 515 3.56 0.08 11.75
CA TRP A 515 4.27 -0.25 10.53
C TRP A 515 4.55 -1.75 10.43
N SER A 516 4.66 -2.26 9.22
CA SER A 516 5.02 -3.64 8.96
C SER A 516 6.43 -3.98 9.47
N GLN A 517 7.33 -3.00 9.48
CA GLN A 517 8.75 -3.16 9.72
C GLN A 517 9.35 -4.27 8.85
N GLY A 518 8.77 -4.48 7.67
CA GLY A 518 9.08 -5.56 6.76
C GLY A 518 9.68 -5.06 5.45
N ILE A 519 10.54 -5.89 4.85
CA ILE A 519 11.13 -5.65 3.53
C ILE A 519 11.11 -6.93 2.70
N ILE A 520 11.03 -6.77 1.40
CA ILE A 520 11.10 -7.88 0.46
C ILE A 520 12.51 -7.95 -0.11
N LEU A 521 13.11 -9.12 0.01
CA LEU A 521 14.45 -9.44 -0.43
C LEU A 521 14.39 -10.55 -1.49
N GLY A 522 13.98 -10.21 -2.71
CA GLY A 522 13.83 -11.20 -3.79
C GLY A 522 12.77 -12.26 -3.48
N GLN A 523 13.20 -13.45 -3.13
CA GLN A 523 12.32 -14.57 -2.79
C GLN A 523 11.93 -14.61 -1.30
N GLY A 524 12.47 -13.70 -0.50
CA GLY A 524 12.25 -13.65 0.95
C GLY A 524 11.49 -12.41 1.37
N TYR A 525 10.79 -12.53 2.51
CA TYR A 525 10.20 -11.42 3.24
C TYR A 525 10.77 -11.38 4.64
N ALA A 526 11.37 -10.27 5.01
CA ALA A 526 12.03 -10.08 6.28
C ALA A 526 11.35 -9.00 7.10
N THR A 527 11.19 -9.24 8.40
CA THR A 527 10.68 -8.24 9.34
C THR A 527 11.64 -8.06 10.50
N GLY A 528 11.70 -6.87 11.06
CA GLY A 528 12.49 -6.58 12.24
C GLY A 528 12.65 -5.08 12.48
N ALA A 529 12.59 -4.68 13.74
CA ALA A 529 12.69 -3.27 14.14
C ALA A 529 14.01 -2.63 13.69
N ASP A 530 15.09 -3.42 13.65
CA ASP A 530 16.43 -2.93 13.36
C ASP A 530 16.80 -2.92 11.87
N LEU A 531 15.91 -3.38 10.98
CA LEU A 531 16.21 -3.48 9.54
C LEU A 531 16.66 -2.15 8.90
N VAL A 532 16.19 -1.02 9.40
CA VAL A 532 16.55 0.33 8.93
C VAL A 532 17.44 1.10 9.91
N ALA A 533 17.79 0.52 11.06
CA ALA A 533 18.61 1.21 12.06
C ALA A 533 20.06 1.34 11.63
N LEU A 534 20.58 0.38 10.87
CA LEU A 534 21.96 0.31 10.45
C LEU A 534 22.08 0.38 8.92
N TYR A 535 23.15 1.02 8.44
CA TYR A 535 23.48 1.00 7.02
C TYR A 535 23.85 -0.41 6.58
N GLN A 536 23.21 -0.85 5.50
CA GLN A 536 23.45 -2.16 4.89
C GLN A 536 23.76 -1.96 3.40
N LYS A 537 24.72 -2.72 2.86
CA LYS A 537 25.06 -2.66 1.43
C LYS A 537 23.85 -2.94 0.52
N VAL A 538 22.91 -3.73 0.97
CA VAL A 538 21.66 -4.02 0.25
C VAL A 538 20.82 -2.78 -0.05
N TYR A 539 21.02 -1.69 0.69
CA TYR A 539 20.33 -0.42 0.50
C TYR A 539 21.10 0.55 -0.40
N GLY A 540 22.26 0.16 -0.88
CA GLY A 540 23.05 0.93 -1.84
C GLY A 540 22.36 1.07 -3.20
N VAL A 541 23.11 1.53 -4.18
CA VAL A 541 22.63 1.67 -5.56
C VAL A 541 22.41 0.28 -6.17
N GLY A 542 21.35 0.11 -6.93
CA GLY A 542 21.06 -1.11 -7.68
C GLY A 542 19.91 -1.95 -7.15
N VAL A 543 19.98 -3.23 -7.28
CA VAL A 543 18.91 -4.17 -6.91
C VAL A 543 18.86 -4.38 -5.41
N LEU A 544 17.70 -4.30 -4.81
CA LEU A 544 17.51 -4.48 -3.36
C LEU A 544 17.95 -5.88 -2.88
N VAL A 545 17.94 -6.86 -3.71
CA VAL A 545 18.66 -8.13 -3.61
C VAL A 545 18.81 -8.66 -5.01
N SER A 546 20.01 -8.77 -5.51
CA SER A 546 20.26 -9.38 -6.81
C SER A 546 20.59 -10.85 -6.66
N ASP A 547 19.94 -11.66 -7.44
CA ASP A 547 20.49 -12.90 -8.00
C ASP A 547 21.23 -13.84 -7.03
N GLY A 548 20.76 -14.03 -5.83
CA GLY A 548 21.44 -14.87 -4.85
C GLY A 548 22.69 -14.24 -4.23
N VAL A 549 22.91 -12.95 -4.42
CA VAL A 549 24.09 -12.22 -3.92
C VAL A 549 23.71 -11.25 -2.79
N LEU A 550 23.06 -11.72 -1.77
CA LEU A 550 23.42 -11.28 -0.41
C LEU A 550 24.69 -12.03 -0.02
N VAL A 551 25.48 -12.30 -1.04
CA VAL A 551 26.66 -13.09 -0.89
C VAL A 551 27.81 -12.18 -0.69
N SER A 552 28.58 -12.64 0.04
CA SER A 552 29.98 -12.59 0.32
C SER A 552 30.34 -11.86 1.59
N ASP A 553 29.58 -10.86 2.00
CA ASP A 553 30.05 -10.05 3.13
C ASP A 553 29.02 -9.86 4.26
N GLY A 554 27.91 -10.56 4.26
CA GLY A 554 26.90 -10.36 5.29
C GLY A 554 26.15 -11.60 5.71
N VAL A 555 26.11 -11.86 6.99
CA VAL A 555 25.19 -12.79 7.64
C VAL A 555 24.02 -12.02 8.19
N LEU A 556 22.84 -12.47 7.84
CA LEU A 556 21.65 -12.17 8.60
C LEU A 556 21.61 -13.10 9.80
N VAL A 557 21.93 -12.62 10.96
CA VAL A 557 21.77 -13.37 12.19
C VAL A 557 20.54 -12.89 12.92
N SER A 558 19.73 -13.83 13.17
CA SER A 558 18.58 -13.83 14.01
C SER A 558 18.87 -13.40 15.44
N ASP A 559 17.88 -13.15 16.13
CA ASP A 559 17.61 -12.81 17.51
C ASP A 559 17.44 -11.33 17.82
N ARG A 560 17.91 -10.41 16.99
CA ARG A 560 17.67 -8.97 17.21
C ARG A 560 17.60 -8.15 15.92
N GLY A 561 17.30 -8.76 14.78
CA GLY A 561 17.22 -8.03 13.50
C GLY A 561 18.53 -7.42 13.04
N SER A 562 19.66 -7.87 13.55
CA SER A 562 20.98 -7.37 13.15
C SER A 562 21.47 -8.12 11.93
N LEU A 563 21.82 -7.38 10.88
CA LEU A 563 22.62 -7.90 9.79
C LEU A 563 24.07 -7.94 10.25
N THR A 564 24.64 -9.11 10.44
CA THR A 564 26.04 -9.26 10.84
C THR A 564 26.88 -9.82 9.69
N LEU A 565 28.18 -9.55 9.74
CA LEU A 565 29.14 -10.11 8.80
C LEU A 565 29.26 -11.63 8.98
N GLY A 566 29.07 -12.39 7.93
CA GLY A 566 29.28 -13.82 7.94
C GLY A 566 28.75 -14.49 6.67
N VAL A 567 29.01 -15.77 6.53
CA VAL A 567 28.73 -16.50 5.31
C VAL A 567 27.23 -16.83 5.26
N LEU A 568 26.52 -16.18 4.36
CA LEU A 568 25.36 -16.80 3.79
C LEU A 568 25.86 -17.80 2.75
N VAL A 569 25.77 -19.05 3.08
CA VAL A 569 26.06 -20.08 2.10
C VAL A 569 24.97 -19.99 1.06
N SER A 570 25.39 -19.54 -0.11
CA SER A 570 24.71 -19.53 -1.40
C SER A 570 23.19 -19.73 -1.34
N ASP A 571 22.48 -18.75 -1.79
CA ASP A 571 21.07 -18.80 -2.12
C ASP A 571 20.07 -18.76 -0.96
N GLN A 572 20.47 -18.30 0.21
CA GLN A 572 19.62 -18.37 1.40
C GLN A 572 19.62 -17.10 2.21
N ILE A 573 18.42 -16.65 2.51
CA ILE A 573 18.19 -15.61 3.50
C ILE A 573 17.63 -16.29 4.74
N MET A 574 18.42 -16.36 5.78
CA MET A 574 17.92 -16.72 7.10
C MET A 574 17.60 -15.46 7.86
N LEU A 575 16.35 -15.23 8.12
CA LEU A 575 15.87 -14.14 8.93
C LEU A 575 14.99 -14.70 10.01
N SER A 576 15.34 -14.48 11.21
CA SER A 576 14.46 -14.81 12.27
C SER A 576 14.33 -13.63 13.20
N SER A 577 13.17 -13.16 13.35
CA SER A 577 12.77 -12.45 14.55
C SER A 577 11.31 -12.73 14.86
N GLY A 578 10.91 -13.94 14.60
CA GLY A 578 9.73 -14.57 15.15
C GLY A 578 8.36 -13.92 14.88
N GLY A 579 7.48 -14.64 14.24
CA GLY A 579 6.06 -14.37 14.18
C GLY A 579 5.54 -13.80 12.86
N ALA A 580 4.23 -13.68 12.73
CA ALA A 580 3.55 -13.10 11.58
C ALA A 580 4.01 -11.67 11.31
N LEU A 581 3.69 -11.12 10.14
CA LEU A 581 3.97 -9.73 9.74
C LEU A 581 4.10 -8.78 10.95
N GLY A 582 5.28 -8.21 11.16
CA GLY A 582 5.58 -7.35 12.30
C GLY A 582 6.31 -8.02 13.46
N THR A 583 6.50 -9.32 13.46
CA THR A 583 7.19 -10.06 14.53
C THR A 583 8.33 -10.94 14.01
N GLY A 584 8.71 -10.78 12.75
CA GLY A 584 9.87 -11.45 12.18
C GLY A 584 9.63 -12.85 11.65
N SER A 585 8.77 -12.99 10.66
CA SER A 585 8.69 -14.22 9.85
C SER A 585 9.50 -14.07 8.58
N VAL A 586 10.08 -15.16 8.11
CA VAL A 586 10.68 -15.23 6.79
C VAL A 586 9.87 -16.16 5.93
N TYR A 587 9.41 -15.65 4.80
CA TYR A 587 8.97 -16.48 3.70
C TYR A 587 10.13 -16.63 2.73
N ILE A 588 10.55 -17.85 2.46
CA ILE A 588 11.59 -18.16 1.49
C ILE A 588 10.94 -18.88 0.31
N GLY A 589 10.93 -18.22 -0.84
CA GLY A 589 10.59 -18.89 -2.10
C GLY A 589 11.81 -19.67 -2.59
N MET A 590 11.58 -20.71 -3.34
CA MET A 590 12.52 -21.63 -3.96
C MET A 590 14.01 -21.27 -4.05
N GLY A 591 14.78 -21.89 -3.21
CA GLY A 591 16.20 -22.15 -3.27
C GLY A 591 16.50 -23.41 -2.45
N VAL A 592 17.55 -24.13 -2.76
CA VAL A 592 17.98 -25.25 -1.92
C VAL A 592 18.72 -24.69 -0.72
N LEU A 593 18.13 -24.81 0.45
CA LEU A 593 18.78 -24.47 1.71
C LEU A 593 19.73 -25.57 2.10
N VAL A 594 21.02 -25.35 1.88
CA VAL A 594 22.05 -26.23 2.45
C VAL A 594 22.91 -25.38 3.36
N SER A 595 22.68 -25.47 4.65
CA SER A 595 23.66 -25.04 5.65
C SER A 595 24.09 -26.24 6.45
N ASP A 596 25.40 -26.49 6.55
CA ASP A 596 26.04 -27.48 7.42
C ASP A 596 25.45 -28.90 7.39
N GLY A 597 24.94 -29.32 6.23
CA GLY A 597 24.40 -30.68 6.05
C GLY A 597 22.96 -30.86 6.53
N VAL A 598 22.27 -29.82 6.90
CA VAL A 598 20.82 -29.87 7.15
C VAL A 598 20.08 -29.33 5.95
N LEU A 599 19.42 -30.23 5.24
CA LEU A 599 18.49 -29.87 4.16
C LEU A 599 17.22 -29.34 4.82
N VAL A 600 17.01 -28.06 4.70
CA VAL A 600 15.73 -27.47 5.08
C VAL A 600 14.93 -27.25 3.82
N SER A 601 14.12 -28.23 3.47
CA SER A 601 13.39 -28.24 2.21
C SER A 601 12.05 -27.63 2.44
N ASP A 602 11.55 -26.93 3.17
CA ASP A 602 10.16 -26.48 3.20
C ASP A 602 9.80 -25.75 4.51
N GLY A 603 10.32 -24.57 4.82
CA GLY A 603 9.97 -24.00 6.09
C GLY A 603 9.65 -22.51 6.11
N ILE A 604 8.66 -22.11 6.86
CA ILE A 604 8.64 -20.81 7.51
C ILE A 604 9.53 -20.94 8.74
N LEU A 605 10.62 -20.17 8.80
CA LEU A 605 11.43 -20.09 10.00
C LEU A 605 10.71 -19.24 11.04
N THR A 606 10.40 -19.81 12.17
CA THR A 606 9.90 -19.09 13.33
C THR A 606 11.04 -18.78 14.30
N ARG A 607 10.81 -17.83 15.19
CA ARG A 607 11.74 -17.25 16.16
C ARG A 607 12.65 -18.24 16.90
N ASP A 608 12.23 -19.48 17.07
CA ASP A 608 12.91 -20.46 17.91
C ASP A 608 13.71 -21.51 17.14
N GLY A 609 13.96 -21.25 15.84
CA GLY A 609 14.71 -22.20 15.01
C GLY A 609 14.01 -23.54 14.76
N VAL A 610 12.73 -23.63 15.09
CA VAL A 610 11.91 -24.82 14.83
C VAL A 610 11.29 -24.70 13.45
N LEU A 611 11.67 -25.60 12.59
CA LEU A 611 11.05 -25.82 11.31
C LEU A 611 9.64 -26.35 11.49
N VAL A 612 8.66 -25.62 11.02
CA VAL A 612 7.30 -26.15 10.82
C VAL A 612 7.20 -26.63 9.38
N SER A 613 7.49 -27.89 9.16
CA SER A 613 7.69 -28.51 7.86
C SER A 613 6.47 -28.54 6.95
N ASP A 614 5.27 -28.48 7.50
CA ASP A 614 4.07 -28.78 6.70
C ASP A 614 3.48 -27.56 5.96
N GLY A 615 3.63 -26.38 6.52
CA GLY A 615 3.07 -25.16 5.89
C GLY A 615 3.87 -24.65 4.69
N LEU A 616 5.16 -24.97 4.62
CA LEU A 616 6.02 -24.45 3.58
C LEU A 616 6.14 -25.40 2.39
N SER A 617 6.08 -26.69 2.58
CA SER A 617 6.01 -27.61 1.43
C SER A 617 4.77 -27.29 0.59
N PHE A 618 3.70 -26.88 1.23
CA PHE A 618 2.50 -26.38 0.55
C PHE A 618 2.73 -25.03 -0.14
N ALA A 619 3.34 -24.07 0.52
CA ALA A 619 3.65 -22.78 -0.08
C ALA A 619 4.66 -22.89 -1.23
N LEU A 620 5.66 -23.77 -1.12
CA LEU A 620 6.62 -24.04 -2.18
C LEU A 620 6.03 -24.85 -3.33
N SER A 621 5.16 -25.81 -3.06
CA SER A 621 4.45 -26.54 -4.10
C SER A 621 3.55 -25.58 -4.88
N ALA A 622 2.83 -24.72 -4.21
CA ALA A 622 2.03 -23.70 -4.83
C ALA A 622 2.88 -22.67 -5.57
N SER A 623 3.98 -22.24 -4.96
CA SER A 623 4.96 -21.37 -5.57
C SER A 623 5.58 -21.99 -6.82
N LYS A 624 5.87 -23.28 -6.81
CA LYS A 624 6.42 -24.03 -7.96
C LYS A 624 5.42 -24.29 -9.06
N LYS A 625 4.22 -24.71 -8.70
CA LYS A 625 3.25 -25.30 -9.62
C LYS A 625 2.01 -24.46 -9.84
N GLY A 626 1.80 -23.43 -9.01
CA GLY A 626 0.55 -22.69 -8.96
C GLY A 626 -0.58 -23.47 -8.30
N ASP A 627 -0.22 -24.48 -7.48
CA ASP A 627 -1.22 -25.31 -6.82
C ASP A 627 -1.93 -24.56 -5.69
N PRO A 628 -3.22 -24.80 -5.45
CA PRO A 628 -3.94 -24.26 -4.32
C PRO A 628 -3.37 -24.82 -3.01
N THR A 629 -2.99 -23.94 -2.12
CA THR A 629 -2.44 -24.32 -0.81
C THR A 629 -3.02 -23.42 0.29
N ALA A 630 -2.76 -23.74 1.56
CA ALA A 630 -3.16 -22.89 2.68
C ALA A 630 -2.60 -21.47 2.60
N ALA A 631 -1.44 -21.28 1.95
CA ALA A 631 -0.86 -19.96 1.70
C ALA A 631 -1.44 -19.27 0.45
N MET A 632 -2.00 -20.02 -0.47
CA MET A 632 -2.60 -19.55 -1.71
C MET A 632 -3.91 -20.31 -1.97
N PRO A 633 -4.93 -20.13 -1.12
CA PRO A 633 -6.18 -20.87 -1.27
C PRO A 633 -6.89 -20.45 -2.56
N VAL A 634 -7.36 -21.44 -3.31
CA VAL A 634 -8.36 -21.20 -4.35
C VAL A 634 -9.66 -20.91 -3.63
N SER A 635 -10.09 -19.67 -3.67
CA SER A 635 -11.36 -19.23 -3.11
C SER A 635 -12.03 -18.25 -4.06
N LEU A 636 -13.36 -18.26 -4.07
CA LEU A 636 -14.09 -17.18 -4.72
C LEU A 636 -13.69 -15.86 -4.06
N ASP A 637 -13.31 -14.90 -4.87
CA ASP A 637 -13.08 -13.55 -4.43
C ASP A 637 -14.41 -12.79 -4.52
N THR A 638 -15.07 -12.65 -3.39
CA THR A 638 -16.39 -12.00 -3.28
C THR A 638 -16.29 -10.49 -3.08
N GLY A 639 -15.11 -9.91 -3.19
CA GLY A 639 -14.91 -8.47 -3.11
C GLY A 639 -15.68 -7.73 -4.22
N SER A 640 -16.22 -6.58 -3.88
CA SER A 640 -16.95 -5.71 -4.82
C SER A 640 -16.01 -4.69 -5.45
N ASP A 641 -15.12 -5.15 -6.31
CA ASP A 641 -14.28 -4.26 -7.08
C ASP A 641 -14.91 -3.98 -8.45
N TYR A 642 -14.64 -2.80 -8.96
CA TYR A 642 -15.18 -2.33 -10.22
C TYR A 642 -14.08 -2.27 -11.27
N LEU A 643 -14.06 -3.24 -12.18
CA LEU A 643 -13.18 -3.24 -13.35
C LEU A 643 -13.95 -3.28 -14.67
N ASP A 644 -15.25 -3.14 -14.65
CA ASP A 644 -16.08 -3.21 -15.84
C ASP A 644 -16.05 -1.88 -16.61
N TYR A 645 -15.00 -1.70 -17.45
CA TYR A 645 -14.93 -0.68 -18.49
C TYR A 645 -14.00 -1.07 -19.65
#